data_30664e4bb8fa41c21b4f2392361075a2
#
_entry.id   30664e4bb8fa41c21b4f2392361075a2
#
_cell.length_a   1.000
_cell.length_b   1.000
_cell.length_c   1.000
_cell.angle_alpha   90.00
_cell.angle_beta   90.00
_cell.angle_gamma   90.00
#
_symmetry.space_group_name_H-M   'P 1'
#
loop_
_entity.id
_entity.type
_entity.pdbx_description
1 polymer ?
#
loop_
_entity_poly.entity_id
_entity_poly.type
_entity_poly.pdbx_seq_one_letter_code
_entity_poly.pdbx_strand_id
1 'polypeptide(L)'
;MTVFKIKYKGNPAHYSQRQRSAPSIPRIKASADHRLKSVFSRIGVPKNDHFQPDPFQVKALSAIKKTDCLVSAPTGSGKTWIATEAIDTIQNYGGKSWYASPLKALSNSKFIEFGARFGKENVGIVTGDRVENPDAPIIVGTTEILRNQLYDAMHTGENLRADLVVLDEAHFLGDQDRGVVWEEIIIYLPVRIPLLLLSATIKNAYQIAGWLQHLRGKKCVVIEENGRPVPLFPLFFHPTGRLLPLVNRRGLDKKVLDYINNPKSPPISTGRRLPPFGEILAVLAKYNLLPAIFFLKSRANCDDALDLCSTHTSLDKYSKEMLNKRIDELLTLHPHIARHNHLWHLRNLGVGSHHSGQLPLWKLMVEDLMTKGLLEAVFATSTVAAGINVPARSIIFLNSDRYNGHNFVPLTATELHQMTGRAGRRGMDNIGFAVVIPGRFLDTPLIATLLKSPPEDVLSQIRIDFSMVLNLLLSHNPEEIKELLLRSFANYLNLANRDKGINDRLEETGQRLMKFLPRSLCSSPESILTMSRKIVAIKNDIRKIGEEKKRLEATLSKIANLVPGRLFLDNRSRLYCVLKAHTKKDKNGVLACRLRYRQGRKKPPKMRFFAPERVSAILNKVVNIRSTDDPNTLKRIFSHVLSDELPSPLKALPLGEEEIKKVKPLKDRIVLLEKERDQLICNRCEHFLTCHGRHNRSFQSVLKDFSHLWDAANAVREKLWADFIRHLNFLTAEGYVKNNGALTDDGRWASQLRIDHPLMIAEGLRLGLFPESDPCLLAALIAVFVYDREIEVEFDQSKVPKELVDAYNRMKNGLLPLMEKKTIHGFPVRPIPLWAAATIYAWAKGLDWERVLTVADMTEGDLAMLVSRTADNLRQMTSLKDVYPAIAMTSTQSISLILREPVVFD
;
A
#
# COMPACT_ATOMS: atom_id res chain seq x y z
N MET A 1 -18.15 -12.68 19.17
CA MET A 1 -19.15 -13.58 18.53
C MET A 1 -18.45 -14.83 18.03
N THR A 2 -18.80 -15.90 18.62
CA THR A 2 -18.68 -17.34 18.37
C THR A 2 -17.69 -17.85 17.31
N VAL A 3 -16.56 -18.36 17.79
CA VAL A 3 -15.60 -19.14 17.00
C VAL A 3 -16.11 -20.59 16.92
N PHE A 4 -16.39 -21.06 15.74
CA PHE A 4 -16.69 -22.48 15.49
C PHE A 4 -15.38 -23.29 15.47
N LYS A 5 -15.15 -24.07 16.54
CA LYS A 5 -14.18 -25.19 16.55
C LYS A 5 -14.82 -26.41 15.89
N ILE A 6 -14.41 -26.74 14.70
CA ILE A 6 -14.75 -28.03 14.08
C ILE A 6 -13.80 -29.10 14.64
N LYS A 7 -14.34 -29.95 15.52
CA LYS A 7 -13.70 -31.20 15.94
C LYS A 7 -14.02 -32.29 14.90
N TYR A 8 -13.03 -32.73 14.16
CA TYR A 8 -13.10 -33.97 13.40
C TYR A 8 -12.92 -35.15 14.35
N LYS A 9 -14.02 -35.90 14.61
CA LYS A 9 -13.98 -37.28 15.11
C LYS A 9 -13.91 -38.19 13.91
N GLY A 10 -12.76 -38.79 13.64
CA GLY A 10 -12.61 -39.92 12.72
C GLY A 10 -12.24 -41.17 13.51
N ASN A 11 -13.01 -42.23 13.27
CA ASN A 11 -12.79 -43.57 13.83
C ASN A 11 -11.43 -44.13 13.43
N PRO A 12 -10.74 -44.89 14.29
CA PRO A 12 -9.51 -45.58 13.94
C PRO A 12 -9.86 -46.94 13.28
N ALA A 13 -9.81 -46.99 11.96
CA ALA A 13 -9.74 -48.24 11.25
C ALA A 13 -8.29 -48.74 11.22
N HIS A 14 -8.07 -49.98 11.61
CA HIS A 14 -6.79 -50.68 11.58
C HIS A 14 -6.16 -50.66 10.19
N TYR A 15 -5.15 -49.82 10.00
CA TYR A 15 -4.15 -49.97 8.94
C TYR A 15 -2.84 -50.42 9.55
N SER A 16 -2.42 -51.64 9.26
CA SER A 16 -1.08 -52.15 9.58
C SER A 16 -0.02 -51.21 8.98
N GLN A 17 0.63 -50.39 9.82
CA GLN A 17 1.80 -49.62 9.44
C GLN A 17 2.96 -50.56 9.13
N ARG A 18 3.17 -50.84 7.84
CA ARG A 18 4.53 -51.11 7.38
C ARG A 18 5.37 -49.86 7.69
N GLN A 19 6.21 -49.93 8.68
CA GLN A 19 7.25 -48.94 8.95
C GLN A 19 8.10 -48.79 7.68
N ARG A 20 7.77 -47.81 6.85
CA ARG A 20 8.70 -47.33 5.83
C ARG A 20 9.81 -46.61 6.61
N SER A 21 11.01 -47.18 6.65
CA SER A 21 12.21 -46.49 7.16
C SER A 21 12.29 -45.14 6.50
N ALA A 22 12.35 -44.07 7.31
CA ALA A 22 12.56 -42.72 6.80
C ALA A 22 13.87 -42.71 5.99
N PRO A 23 13.92 -42.09 4.81
CA PRO A 23 15.13 -42.03 4.04
C PRO A 23 16.27 -41.40 4.88
N SER A 24 17.39 -42.10 5.03
CA SER A 24 18.56 -41.59 5.76
C SER A 24 19.15 -40.40 5.01
N ILE A 25 19.53 -39.33 5.73
CA ILE A 25 20.30 -38.22 5.15
C ILE A 25 21.62 -38.75 4.64
N PRO A 26 21.96 -38.56 3.35
CA PRO A 26 23.22 -39.02 2.83
C PRO A 26 24.36 -38.14 3.38
N ARG A 27 25.55 -38.72 3.61
CA ARG A 27 26.73 -37.95 3.91
C ARG A 27 27.11 -37.10 2.69
N ILE A 28 27.27 -35.80 2.89
CA ILE A 28 27.65 -34.87 1.83
C ILE A 28 29.11 -35.08 1.48
N LYS A 29 29.37 -35.47 0.24
CA LYS A 29 30.74 -35.68 -0.29
C LYS A 29 30.93 -34.88 -1.57
N ALA A 30 31.84 -33.93 -1.54
CA ALA A 30 32.08 -33.03 -2.65
C ALA A 30 32.48 -33.75 -3.95
N SER A 31 31.58 -33.69 -4.94
CA SER A 31 31.79 -34.19 -6.30
C SER A 31 31.07 -33.32 -7.32
N ALA A 32 31.38 -33.45 -8.61
CA ALA A 32 30.72 -32.69 -9.68
C ALA A 32 30.53 -33.57 -10.92
N ASP A 33 29.52 -33.24 -11.72
CA ASP A 33 29.30 -33.82 -13.02
C ASP A 33 30.47 -33.45 -13.96
N HIS A 34 30.94 -34.42 -14.76
CA HIS A 34 32.06 -34.22 -15.67
C HIS A 34 31.85 -33.09 -16.67
N ARG A 35 30.57 -32.82 -17.05
CA ARG A 35 30.19 -31.72 -17.95
C ARG A 35 30.50 -30.33 -17.35
N LEU A 36 30.64 -30.21 -16.04
CA LEU A 36 30.98 -28.97 -15.35
C LEU A 36 32.47 -28.63 -15.39
N LYS A 37 33.32 -29.55 -15.82
CA LYS A 37 34.76 -29.31 -15.88
C LYS A 37 35.13 -28.09 -16.73
N SER A 38 34.53 -27.96 -17.91
CA SER A 38 34.72 -26.81 -18.81
C SER A 38 34.09 -25.50 -18.26
N VAL A 39 33.07 -25.59 -17.40
CA VAL A 39 32.46 -24.44 -16.75
C VAL A 39 33.36 -23.95 -15.61
N PHE A 40 33.82 -24.85 -14.78
CA PHE A 40 34.71 -24.51 -13.65
C PHE A 40 36.08 -24.02 -14.08
N SER A 41 36.61 -24.45 -15.24
CA SER A 41 37.84 -23.91 -15.78
C SER A 41 37.74 -22.43 -16.21
N ARG A 42 36.55 -21.89 -16.33
CA ARG A 42 36.30 -20.45 -16.60
C ARG A 42 36.34 -19.60 -15.34
N ILE A 43 36.33 -20.20 -14.13
CA ILE A 43 36.40 -19.45 -12.87
C ILE A 43 37.78 -18.79 -12.81
N GLY A 44 37.80 -17.49 -12.59
CA GLY A 44 39.02 -16.70 -12.52
C GLY A 44 38.67 -15.22 -12.49
N VAL A 45 39.69 -14.39 -12.47
CA VAL A 45 39.61 -12.93 -12.54
C VAL A 45 39.80 -12.52 -14.00
N PRO A 46 38.96 -11.58 -14.51
CA PRO A 46 39.20 -11.02 -15.86
C PRO A 46 40.60 -10.42 -15.97
N LYS A 47 41.21 -10.46 -17.17
CA LYS A 47 42.43 -9.71 -17.43
C LYS A 47 42.17 -8.22 -17.15
N ASN A 48 43.13 -7.57 -16.49
CA ASN A 48 43.07 -6.14 -16.21
C ASN A 48 43.24 -5.36 -17.53
N ASP A 49 42.13 -5.15 -18.25
CA ASP A 49 42.06 -4.16 -19.31
C ASP A 49 41.62 -2.83 -18.71
N HIS A 50 42.19 -1.73 -19.23
CA HIS A 50 41.70 -0.39 -18.85
C HIS A 50 40.18 -0.30 -19.03
N PHE A 51 39.48 0.30 -18.06
CA PHE A 51 38.04 0.47 -18.14
C PHE A 51 37.65 1.18 -19.46
N GLN A 52 36.83 0.53 -20.24
CA GLN A 52 36.20 1.12 -21.43
C GLN A 52 34.68 1.09 -21.23
N PRO A 53 34.00 2.21 -21.50
CA PRO A 53 32.53 2.22 -21.39
C PRO A 53 31.90 1.31 -22.45
N ASP A 54 30.89 0.57 -22.01
CA ASP A 54 30.13 -0.29 -22.90
C ASP A 54 29.35 0.56 -23.95
N PRO A 55 29.06 0.04 -25.15
CA PRO A 55 28.37 0.79 -26.19
C PRO A 55 27.01 1.38 -25.77
N PHE A 56 26.25 0.65 -24.91
CA PHE A 56 24.97 1.13 -24.41
C PHE A 56 25.14 2.35 -23.47
N GLN A 57 26.23 2.40 -22.70
CA GLN A 57 26.55 3.50 -21.78
C GLN A 57 26.85 4.78 -22.57
N VAL A 58 27.64 4.69 -23.64
CA VAL A 58 27.94 5.81 -24.54
C VAL A 58 26.66 6.32 -25.23
N LYS A 59 25.80 5.39 -25.70
CA LYS A 59 24.51 5.75 -26.31
C LYS A 59 23.61 6.48 -25.32
N ALA A 60 23.54 6.02 -24.08
CA ALA A 60 22.73 6.64 -23.01
C ALA A 60 23.22 8.07 -22.72
N LEU A 61 24.52 8.29 -22.59
CA LEU A 61 25.08 9.63 -22.41
C LEU A 61 24.80 10.58 -23.59
N SER A 62 24.87 10.05 -24.80
CA SER A 62 24.53 10.85 -25.98
C SER A 62 23.02 11.20 -26.03
N ALA A 63 22.17 10.32 -25.51
CA ALA A 63 20.72 10.54 -25.49
C ALA A 63 20.33 11.57 -24.43
N ILE A 64 20.83 11.44 -23.17
CA ILE A 64 20.44 12.35 -22.08
C ILE A 64 20.87 13.80 -22.31
N LYS A 65 21.93 14.04 -23.06
CA LYS A 65 22.35 15.40 -23.49
C LYS A 65 21.32 16.10 -24.38
N LYS A 66 20.39 15.36 -25.00
CA LYS A 66 19.43 15.89 -25.98
C LYS A 66 17.98 15.80 -25.50
N THR A 67 17.65 14.77 -24.71
CA THR A 67 16.26 14.48 -24.34
C THR A 67 16.22 13.55 -23.11
N ASP A 68 15.03 13.16 -22.65
CA ASP A 68 14.88 12.18 -21.58
C ASP A 68 15.39 10.80 -22.02
N CYS A 69 15.94 10.03 -21.08
CA CYS A 69 16.50 8.72 -21.38
C CYS A 69 16.09 7.68 -20.32
N LEU A 70 15.61 6.54 -20.79
CA LEU A 70 15.35 5.35 -19.95
C LEU A 70 16.37 4.27 -20.28
N VAL A 71 17.19 3.90 -19.32
CA VAL A 71 18.15 2.81 -19.44
C VAL A 71 17.63 1.58 -18.73
N SER A 72 17.38 0.50 -19.47
CA SER A 72 16.98 -0.81 -18.96
C SER A 72 18.14 -1.78 -19.17
N ALA A 73 18.81 -2.15 -18.09
CA ALA A 73 20.00 -3.01 -18.17
C ALA A 73 20.15 -3.85 -16.90
N PRO A 74 20.74 -5.07 -16.98
CA PRO A 74 20.92 -5.95 -15.82
C PRO A 74 21.64 -5.26 -14.65
N THR A 75 21.37 -5.73 -13.43
CA THR A 75 22.12 -5.28 -12.27
C THR A 75 23.60 -5.61 -12.43
N GLY A 76 24.49 -4.68 -12.04
CA GLY A 76 25.92 -4.83 -12.20
C GLY A 76 26.46 -4.45 -13.60
N SER A 77 25.62 -4.00 -14.54
CA SER A 77 26.05 -3.55 -15.88
C SER A 77 26.76 -2.19 -15.90
N GLY A 78 26.88 -1.50 -14.75
CA GLY A 78 27.55 -0.21 -14.67
C GLY A 78 26.66 0.98 -15.02
N LYS A 79 25.35 0.90 -14.79
CA LYS A 79 24.41 2.01 -14.97
C LYS A 79 24.80 3.27 -14.21
N THR A 80 25.37 3.12 -13.02
CA THR A 80 25.85 4.23 -12.20
C THR A 80 26.88 5.10 -12.93
N TRP A 81 27.75 4.50 -13.75
CA TRP A 81 28.72 5.24 -14.54
C TRP A 81 28.03 6.25 -15.48
N ILE A 82 26.89 5.88 -16.08
CA ILE A 82 26.11 6.79 -16.95
C ILE A 82 25.64 8.01 -16.13
N ALA A 83 25.10 7.77 -14.92
CA ALA A 83 24.69 8.86 -14.04
C ALA A 83 25.86 9.77 -13.66
N THR A 84 27.00 9.17 -13.30
CA THR A 84 28.20 9.89 -12.88
C THR A 84 28.72 10.80 -14.00
N GLU A 85 28.82 10.29 -15.23
CA GLU A 85 29.25 11.09 -16.38
C GLU A 85 28.24 12.16 -16.82
N ALA A 86 26.93 11.87 -16.67
CA ALA A 86 25.89 12.85 -16.90
C ALA A 86 25.96 13.99 -15.87
N ILE A 87 26.14 13.67 -14.60
CA ILE A 87 26.32 14.66 -13.51
C ILE A 87 27.59 15.49 -13.76
N ASP A 88 28.71 14.84 -14.09
CA ASP A 88 29.98 15.50 -14.41
C ASP A 88 29.80 16.53 -15.55
N THR A 89 29.06 16.14 -16.58
CA THR A 89 28.74 17.04 -17.71
C THR A 89 27.98 18.28 -17.23
N ILE A 90 26.96 18.12 -16.39
CA ILE A 90 26.16 19.24 -15.85
C ILE A 90 27.00 20.12 -14.95
N GLN A 91 27.84 19.53 -14.11
CA GLN A 91 28.70 20.27 -13.18
C GLN A 91 29.75 21.14 -13.90
N ASN A 92 30.29 20.64 -15.00
CA ASN A 92 31.22 21.40 -15.84
C ASN A 92 30.61 22.67 -16.46
N TYR A 93 29.27 22.76 -16.51
CA TYR A 93 28.53 23.96 -16.93
C TYR A 93 28.01 24.77 -15.73
N GLY A 94 28.39 24.42 -14.50
CA GLY A 94 27.94 25.13 -13.28
C GLY A 94 26.49 24.81 -12.91
N GLY A 95 25.90 23.76 -13.49
CA GLY A 95 24.52 23.35 -13.23
C GLY A 95 24.38 22.45 -12.01
N LYS A 96 23.13 22.23 -11.57
CA LYS A 96 22.78 21.42 -10.41
C LYS A 96 22.16 20.08 -10.82
N SER A 97 22.50 19.02 -10.11
CA SER A 97 21.98 17.66 -10.37
C SER A 97 21.32 17.05 -9.15
N TRP A 98 20.20 16.38 -9.35
CA TRP A 98 19.53 15.55 -8.36
C TRP A 98 19.69 14.08 -8.69
N TYR A 99 20.21 13.29 -7.74
CA TYR A 99 20.25 11.85 -7.81
C TYR A 99 19.33 11.26 -6.75
N ALA A 100 18.21 10.69 -7.17
CA ALA A 100 17.21 10.09 -6.29
C ALA A 100 17.22 8.57 -6.39
N SER A 101 17.20 7.91 -5.23
CA SER A 101 17.11 6.45 -5.13
C SER A 101 15.99 6.03 -4.16
N PRO A 102 15.43 4.81 -4.28
CA PRO A 102 14.29 4.40 -3.46
C PRO A 102 14.63 4.07 -2.00
N LEU A 103 15.90 3.96 -1.66
CA LEU A 103 16.36 3.46 -0.37
C LEU A 103 17.45 4.35 0.23
N LYS A 104 17.30 4.70 1.52
CA LYS A 104 18.30 5.48 2.30
C LYS A 104 19.72 4.88 2.21
N ALA A 105 19.83 3.56 2.31
CA ALA A 105 21.14 2.89 2.21
C ALA A 105 21.84 3.12 0.86
N LEU A 106 21.08 3.10 -0.24
CA LEU A 106 21.62 3.42 -1.57
C LEU A 106 22.03 4.88 -1.67
N SER A 107 21.22 5.81 -1.14
CA SER A 107 21.56 7.24 -1.11
C SER A 107 22.83 7.49 -0.30
N ASN A 108 22.97 6.89 0.88
CA ASN A 108 24.20 7.01 1.68
C ASN A 108 25.43 6.48 0.93
N SER A 109 25.33 5.30 0.29
CA SER A 109 26.42 4.74 -0.51
C SER A 109 26.82 5.65 -1.67
N LYS A 110 25.84 6.26 -2.37
CA LYS A 110 26.11 7.19 -3.47
C LYS A 110 26.67 8.52 -3.02
N PHE A 111 26.25 9.02 -1.87
CA PHE A 111 26.82 10.22 -1.26
C PHE A 111 28.32 10.04 -1.03
N ILE A 112 28.74 8.91 -0.46
CA ILE A 112 30.17 8.59 -0.24
C ILE A 112 30.91 8.46 -1.58
N GLU A 113 30.34 7.71 -2.53
CA GLU A 113 30.92 7.49 -3.86
C GLU A 113 31.10 8.80 -4.63
N PHE A 114 30.10 9.65 -4.65
CA PHE A 114 30.15 10.94 -5.34
C PHE A 114 31.06 11.94 -4.62
N GLY A 115 31.05 11.95 -3.28
CA GLY A 115 31.96 12.76 -2.48
C GLY A 115 33.43 12.44 -2.73
N ALA A 116 33.77 11.13 -2.94
CA ALA A 116 35.10 10.72 -3.30
C ALA A 116 35.50 11.17 -4.73
N ARG A 117 34.54 11.26 -5.67
CA ARG A 117 34.81 11.63 -7.06
C ARG A 117 34.77 13.13 -7.33
N PHE A 118 33.78 13.83 -6.79
CA PHE A 118 33.50 15.25 -7.10
C PHE A 118 33.98 16.23 -6.01
N GLY A 119 34.46 15.73 -4.87
CA GLY A 119 34.75 16.50 -3.69
C GLY A 119 33.55 16.54 -2.73
N LYS A 120 33.82 16.45 -1.42
CA LYS A 120 32.78 16.44 -0.39
C LYS A 120 31.98 17.74 -0.33
N GLU A 121 32.62 18.87 -0.65
CA GLU A 121 32.04 20.21 -0.71
C GLU A 121 30.98 20.35 -1.83
N ASN A 122 31.10 19.55 -2.89
CA ASN A 122 30.20 19.62 -4.07
C ASN A 122 29.02 18.65 -3.98
N VAL A 123 28.99 17.80 -2.96
CA VAL A 123 27.94 16.79 -2.81
C VAL A 123 27.18 16.98 -1.51
N GLY A 124 25.89 17.01 -1.61
CA GLY A 124 24.96 17.03 -0.48
C GLY A 124 24.14 15.76 -0.40
N ILE A 125 23.66 15.43 0.80
CA ILE A 125 22.69 14.36 1.01
C ILE A 125 21.46 14.89 1.73
N VAL A 126 20.28 14.51 1.21
CA VAL A 126 18.99 14.85 1.82
C VAL A 126 18.13 13.59 1.87
N THR A 127 17.97 13.05 3.07
CA THR A 127 17.11 11.90 3.36
C THR A 127 16.21 12.25 4.54
N GLY A 128 15.29 11.37 4.91
CA GLY A 128 14.42 11.62 6.06
C GLY A 128 15.18 11.75 7.39
N ASP A 129 16.36 11.18 7.51
CA ASP A 129 17.18 11.11 8.74
C ASP A 129 18.49 11.89 8.67
N ARG A 130 18.91 12.32 7.48
CA ARG A 130 20.19 13.01 7.27
C ARG A 130 20.08 14.15 6.29
N VAL A 131 20.54 15.31 6.67
CA VAL A 131 20.66 16.50 5.82
C VAL A 131 22.06 17.08 5.99
N GLU A 132 22.87 17.00 4.94
CA GLU A 132 24.22 17.58 4.89
C GLU A 132 24.39 18.29 3.56
N ASN A 133 24.89 19.51 3.60
CA ASN A 133 25.16 20.33 2.42
C ASN A 133 23.98 20.40 1.40
N PRO A 134 22.77 20.80 1.84
CA PRO A 134 21.55 20.72 1.01
C PRO A 134 21.57 21.65 -0.20
N ASP A 135 22.48 22.62 -0.25
CA ASP A 135 22.64 23.57 -1.34
C ASP A 135 23.73 23.17 -2.34
N ALA A 136 24.41 22.04 -2.13
CA ALA A 136 25.45 21.54 -3.01
C ALA A 136 25.00 21.44 -4.48
N PRO A 137 25.93 21.54 -5.44
CA PRO A 137 25.63 21.33 -6.85
C PRO A 137 25.09 19.92 -7.18
N ILE A 138 25.48 18.92 -6.40
CA ILE A 138 25.02 17.53 -6.56
C ILE A 138 24.27 17.13 -5.29
N ILE A 139 22.99 16.92 -5.39
CA ILE A 139 22.15 16.43 -4.28
C ILE A 139 21.85 14.96 -4.48
N VAL A 140 22.18 14.16 -3.48
CA VAL A 140 21.79 12.77 -3.38
C VAL A 140 20.66 12.64 -2.36
N GLY A 141 19.57 11.97 -2.71
CA GLY A 141 18.45 11.83 -1.78
C GLY A 141 17.53 10.67 -2.08
N THR A 142 16.49 10.53 -1.26
CA THR A 142 15.45 9.55 -1.54
C THR A 142 14.36 10.14 -2.46
N THR A 143 13.65 9.25 -3.15
CA THR A 143 12.54 9.64 -4.04
C THR A 143 11.47 10.42 -3.30
N GLU A 144 11.17 10.06 -2.05
CA GLU A 144 10.19 10.75 -1.22
C GLU A 144 10.58 12.22 -0.96
N ILE A 145 11.86 12.47 -0.75
CA ILE A 145 12.36 13.85 -0.55
C ILE A 145 12.27 14.68 -1.84
N LEU A 146 12.67 14.11 -2.97
CA LEU A 146 12.53 14.79 -4.27
C LEU A 146 11.06 15.13 -4.56
N ARG A 147 10.14 14.19 -4.33
CA ARG A 147 8.69 14.45 -4.45
C ARG A 147 8.26 15.60 -3.56
N ASN A 148 8.68 15.60 -2.29
CA ASN A 148 8.32 16.66 -1.35
C ASN A 148 8.83 18.04 -1.81
N GLN A 149 10.05 18.11 -2.34
CA GLN A 149 10.58 19.36 -2.91
C GLN A 149 9.80 19.82 -4.16
N LEU A 150 9.31 18.89 -4.97
CA LEU A 150 8.43 19.23 -6.10
C LEU A 150 7.09 19.80 -5.62
N TYR A 151 6.49 19.24 -4.58
CA TYR A 151 5.29 19.81 -3.96
C TYR A 151 5.55 21.21 -3.38
N ASP A 152 6.66 21.39 -2.67
CA ASP A 152 7.03 22.70 -2.10
C ASP A 152 7.25 23.73 -3.21
N ALA A 153 7.95 23.35 -4.29
CA ALA A 153 8.16 24.22 -5.46
C ALA A 153 6.83 24.62 -6.14
N MET A 154 5.88 23.69 -6.24
CA MET A 154 4.54 23.99 -6.78
C MET A 154 3.77 24.95 -5.87
N HIS A 155 3.88 24.77 -4.54
CA HIS A 155 3.19 25.59 -3.57
C HIS A 155 3.74 27.03 -3.50
N THR A 156 5.07 27.19 -3.50
CA THR A 156 5.71 28.50 -3.44
C THR A 156 5.75 29.21 -4.79
N GLY A 157 5.43 28.51 -5.88
CA GLY A 157 5.63 29.02 -7.24
C GLY A 157 7.10 29.08 -7.65
N GLU A 158 8.02 28.56 -6.83
CA GLU A 158 9.43 28.45 -7.17
C GLU A 158 9.69 27.24 -8.07
N ASN A 159 10.76 27.30 -8.84
CA ASN A 159 11.17 26.15 -9.65
C ASN A 159 12.17 25.28 -8.88
N LEU A 160 12.05 23.96 -9.00
CA LEU A 160 13.11 23.06 -8.55
C LEU A 160 14.44 23.49 -9.20
N ARG A 161 15.45 23.77 -8.37
CA ARG A 161 16.79 24.19 -8.82
C ARG A 161 17.58 22.95 -9.22
N ALA A 162 17.26 22.39 -10.38
CA ALA A 162 17.98 21.27 -10.97
C ALA A 162 18.03 21.41 -12.50
N ASP A 163 19.15 20.99 -13.07
CA ASP A 163 19.41 20.94 -14.51
C ASP A 163 19.48 19.49 -15.00
N LEU A 164 19.49 18.52 -14.08
CA LEU A 164 19.37 17.09 -14.35
C LEU A 164 18.74 16.40 -13.15
N VAL A 165 17.78 15.50 -13.41
CA VAL A 165 17.28 14.56 -12.42
C VAL A 165 17.61 13.14 -12.87
N VAL A 166 18.28 12.39 -11.99
CA VAL A 166 18.54 10.97 -12.15
C VAL A 166 17.64 10.21 -11.18
N LEU A 167 16.82 9.31 -11.69
CA LEU A 167 16.00 8.38 -10.91
C LEU A 167 16.62 6.99 -11.05
N ASP A 168 17.33 6.55 -10.01
CA ASP A 168 17.96 5.21 -9.99
C ASP A 168 16.99 4.16 -9.47
N GLU A 169 17.10 2.94 -9.96
CA GLU A 169 16.21 1.79 -9.72
C GLU A 169 14.75 2.06 -10.16
N ALA A 170 14.56 2.63 -11.35
CA ALA A 170 13.24 3.05 -11.87
C ALA A 170 12.20 1.92 -11.97
N HIS A 171 12.57 0.65 -11.84
CA HIS A 171 11.63 -0.47 -11.74
C HIS A 171 10.76 -0.43 -10.46
N PHE A 172 11.16 0.37 -9.44
CA PHE A 172 10.33 0.65 -8.26
C PHE A 172 9.04 1.44 -8.59
N LEU A 173 8.90 1.98 -9.80
CA LEU A 173 7.62 2.47 -10.31
C LEU A 173 6.50 1.41 -10.19
N GLY A 174 6.84 0.11 -10.26
CA GLY A 174 5.92 -1.01 -10.06
C GLY A 174 5.83 -1.51 -8.61
N ASP A 175 6.52 -0.90 -7.67
CA ASP A 175 6.49 -1.31 -6.26
C ASP A 175 5.17 -0.89 -5.59
N GLN A 176 4.51 -1.82 -4.88
CA GLN A 176 3.19 -1.63 -4.30
C GLN A 176 3.12 -0.49 -3.27
N ASP A 177 4.22 -0.25 -2.55
CA ASP A 177 4.26 0.75 -1.48
C ASP A 177 4.85 2.09 -1.96
N ARG A 178 5.82 2.07 -2.88
CA ARG A 178 6.60 3.23 -3.31
C ARG A 178 6.32 3.72 -4.72
N GLY A 179 5.72 2.89 -5.58
CA GLY A 179 5.48 3.22 -6.99
C GLY A 179 4.70 4.52 -7.20
N VAL A 180 3.81 4.87 -6.28
CA VAL A 180 3.05 6.14 -6.29
C VAL A 180 3.99 7.34 -6.30
N VAL A 181 5.02 7.32 -5.45
CA VAL A 181 6.00 8.43 -5.34
C VAL A 181 6.74 8.67 -6.66
N TRP A 182 7.05 7.59 -7.39
CA TRP A 182 7.69 7.67 -8.70
C TRP A 182 6.81 8.32 -9.75
N GLU A 183 5.52 7.94 -9.80
CA GLU A 183 4.57 8.57 -10.72
C GLU A 183 4.40 10.06 -10.40
N GLU A 184 4.27 10.41 -9.13
CA GLU A 184 4.16 11.80 -8.70
C GLU A 184 5.36 12.63 -9.13
N ILE A 185 6.59 12.15 -8.89
CA ILE A 185 7.82 12.84 -9.36
C ILE A 185 7.77 13.08 -10.86
N ILE A 186 7.46 12.04 -11.64
CA ILE A 186 7.47 12.11 -13.11
C ILE A 186 6.39 13.08 -13.62
N ILE A 187 5.21 13.10 -12.98
CA ILE A 187 4.10 13.98 -13.35
C ILE A 187 4.43 15.46 -13.05
N TYR A 188 5.08 15.70 -11.89
CA TYR A 188 5.33 17.09 -11.42
C TYR A 188 6.68 17.65 -11.85
N LEU A 189 7.62 16.81 -12.31
CA LEU A 189 8.93 17.28 -12.73
C LEU A 189 8.81 18.24 -13.93
N PRO A 190 9.29 19.48 -13.82
CA PRO A 190 9.24 20.46 -14.92
C PRO A 190 9.85 19.90 -16.22
N VAL A 191 9.18 20.10 -17.35
CA VAL A 191 9.59 19.55 -18.65
C VAL A 191 10.99 20.03 -19.07
N ARG A 192 11.41 21.23 -18.63
CA ARG A 192 12.75 21.79 -18.90
C ARG A 192 13.89 20.94 -18.34
N ILE A 193 13.66 20.22 -17.23
CA ILE A 193 14.69 19.44 -16.54
C ILE A 193 14.81 18.07 -17.24
N PRO A 194 15.96 17.70 -17.82
CA PRO A 194 16.18 16.35 -18.36
C PRO A 194 16.04 15.27 -17.29
N LEU A 195 15.44 14.16 -17.68
CA LEU A 195 15.19 13.02 -16.80
C LEU A 195 15.94 11.78 -17.30
N LEU A 196 16.85 11.29 -16.46
CA LEU A 196 17.56 10.03 -16.66
C LEU A 196 16.99 8.97 -15.72
N LEU A 197 16.33 7.96 -16.28
CA LEU A 197 15.84 6.80 -15.55
C LEU A 197 16.81 5.63 -15.72
N LEU A 198 17.33 5.11 -14.60
CA LEU A 198 18.16 3.92 -14.56
C LEU A 198 17.37 2.77 -13.95
N SER A 199 17.27 1.66 -14.65
CA SER A 199 16.47 0.53 -14.20
C SER A 199 17.20 -0.80 -14.37
N ALA A 200 16.87 -1.77 -13.51
CA ALA A 200 17.08 -3.17 -13.86
C ALA A 200 16.29 -3.51 -15.12
N THR A 201 16.52 -4.66 -15.72
CA THR A 201 15.77 -5.10 -16.90
C THR A 201 14.26 -5.10 -16.61
N ILE A 202 13.49 -4.39 -17.44
CA ILE A 202 12.03 -4.31 -17.41
C ILE A 202 11.47 -4.67 -18.77
N LYS A 203 10.31 -5.33 -18.82
CA LYS A 203 9.75 -5.83 -20.08
C LYS A 203 9.07 -4.73 -20.90
N ASN A 204 8.41 -3.78 -20.24
CA ASN A 204 7.62 -2.74 -20.90
C ASN A 204 8.31 -1.35 -20.92
N ALA A 205 9.63 -1.31 -21.08
CA ALA A 205 10.41 -0.07 -21.12
C ALA A 205 9.88 0.94 -22.16
N TYR A 206 9.50 0.47 -23.33
CA TYR A 206 8.92 1.31 -24.40
C TYR A 206 7.55 1.90 -24.04
N GLN A 207 6.73 1.21 -23.24
CA GLN A 207 5.46 1.76 -22.77
C GLN A 207 5.70 2.89 -21.75
N ILE A 208 6.68 2.72 -20.85
CA ILE A 208 7.07 3.77 -19.90
C ILE A 208 7.62 4.99 -20.66
N ALA A 209 8.49 4.77 -21.65
CA ALA A 209 9.03 5.85 -22.46
C ALA A 209 7.95 6.56 -23.29
N GLY A 210 6.98 5.82 -23.82
CA GLY A 210 5.82 6.37 -24.52
C GLY A 210 4.94 7.22 -23.61
N TRP A 211 4.72 6.77 -22.35
CA TRP A 211 4.04 7.56 -21.35
C TRP A 211 4.79 8.86 -21.02
N LEU A 212 6.11 8.78 -20.80
CA LEU A 212 6.96 9.95 -20.57
C LEU A 212 6.89 10.95 -21.72
N GLN A 213 6.96 10.45 -22.98
CA GLN A 213 6.83 11.28 -24.16
C GLN A 213 5.45 11.96 -24.25
N HIS A 214 4.39 11.23 -23.95
CA HIS A 214 3.03 11.77 -23.91
C HIS A 214 2.87 12.84 -22.83
N LEU A 215 3.41 12.58 -21.64
CA LEU A 215 3.33 13.46 -20.48
C LEU A 215 4.17 14.74 -20.65
N ARG A 216 5.39 14.62 -21.15
CA ARG A 216 6.39 15.68 -21.17
C ARG A 216 6.53 16.38 -22.52
N GLY A 217 5.81 15.91 -23.56
CA GLY A 217 5.84 16.50 -24.90
C GLY A 217 7.20 16.41 -25.62
N LYS A 218 8.17 15.67 -25.06
CA LYS A 218 9.48 15.46 -25.65
C LYS A 218 9.84 13.97 -25.71
N LYS A 219 10.68 13.60 -26.66
CA LYS A 219 11.08 12.21 -26.87
C LYS A 219 11.76 11.66 -25.59
N CYS A 220 11.44 10.40 -25.25
CA CYS A 220 12.21 9.61 -24.29
C CYS A 220 12.89 8.47 -25.03
N VAL A 221 14.21 8.42 -24.98
CA VAL A 221 15.00 7.39 -25.65
C VAL A 221 15.16 6.20 -24.74
N VAL A 222 14.81 5.01 -25.22
CA VAL A 222 15.03 3.74 -24.52
C VAL A 222 16.37 3.15 -24.96
N ILE A 223 17.21 2.86 -23.98
CA ILE A 223 18.47 2.13 -24.18
C ILE A 223 18.35 0.80 -23.43
N GLU A 224 18.28 -0.28 -24.16
CA GLU A 224 18.20 -1.63 -23.62
C GLU A 224 19.51 -2.37 -23.74
N GLU A 225 19.93 -3.02 -22.66
CA GLU A 225 21.02 -3.98 -22.63
C GLU A 225 20.52 -5.27 -21.99
N ASN A 226 20.57 -6.36 -22.75
CA ASN A 226 20.10 -7.67 -22.26
C ASN A 226 21.25 -8.57 -21.83
N GLY A 227 22.49 -8.25 -22.24
CA GLY A 227 23.68 -9.00 -21.92
C GLY A 227 24.13 -8.78 -20.48
N ARG A 228 24.34 -9.85 -19.73
CA ARG A 228 24.97 -9.74 -18.41
C ARG A 228 26.49 -9.55 -18.57
N PRO A 229 27.09 -8.58 -17.85
CA PRO A 229 28.55 -8.39 -17.89
C PRO A 229 29.31 -9.64 -17.46
N VAL A 230 28.81 -10.34 -16.44
CA VAL A 230 29.33 -11.62 -15.98
C VAL A 230 28.28 -12.70 -16.29
N PRO A 231 28.60 -13.69 -17.14
CA PRO A 231 27.67 -14.77 -17.46
C PRO A 231 27.28 -15.57 -16.23
N LEU A 232 25.98 -15.96 -16.16
CA LEU A 232 25.41 -16.75 -15.06
C LEU A 232 25.26 -18.21 -15.48
N PHE A 233 25.72 -19.14 -14.65
CA PHE A 233 25.55 -20.56 -14.88
C PHE A 233 24.67 -21.19 -13.78
N PRO A 234 23.52 -21.79 -14.09
CA PRO A 234 22.66 -22.43 -13.11
C PRO A 234 23.12 -23.85 -12.75
N LEU A 235 23.28 -24.11 -11.46
CA LEU A 235 23.68 -25.38 -10.88
C LEU A 235 22.58 -25.97 -9.99
N PHE A 236 22.54 -27.27 -9.88
CA PHE A 236 21.78 -28.02 -8.91
C PHE A 236 22.73 -28.71 -7.93
N PHE A 237 22.52 -28.52 -6.64
CA PHE A 237 23.23 -29.16 -5.56
C PHE A 237 22.49 -30.44 -5.13
N HIS A 238 22.95 -31.60 -5.53
CA HIS A 238 22.37 -32.88 -5.11
C HIS A 238 22.67 -33.13 -3.62
N PRO A 239 21.75 -33.71 -2.81
CA PRO A 239 21.95 -33.96 -1.37
C PRO A 239 23.20 -34.77 -0.99
N THR A 240 23.73 -35.55 -1.91
CA THR A 240 25.00 -36.25 -1.70
C THR A 240 26.25 -35.39 -1.84
N GLY A 241 26.09 -34.07 -2.09
CA GLY A 241 27.17 -33.11 -2.33
C GLY A 241 27.68 -33.07 -3.78
N ARG A 242 26.90 -33.66 -4.72
CA ARG A 242 27.24 -33.61 -6.14
C ARG A 242 26.67 -32.39 -6.82
N LEU A 243 27.47 -31.63 -7.52
CA LEU A 243 27.06 -30.51 -8.35
C LEU A 243 26.65 -31.03 -9.75
N LEU A 244 25.48 -30.61 -10.22
CA LEU A 244 24.91 -30.93 -11.52
C LEU A 244 24.58 -29.65 -12.28
N PRO A 245 24.56 -29.61 -13.62
CA PRO A 245 23.88 -28.55 -14.35
C PRO A 245 22.38 -28.56 -13.99
N LEU A 246 21.78 -27.38 -13.69
CA LEU A 246 20.34 -27.32 -13.40
C LEU A 246 19.52 -27.52 -14.66
N VAL A 247 19.93 -26.88 -15.75
CA VAL A 247 19.21 -26.89 -17.04
C VAL A 247 20.13 -27.26 -18.20
N ASN A 248 19.52 -27.76 -19.25
CA ASN A 248 20.13 -28.00 -20.57
C ASN A 248 19.32 -27.26 -21.66
N ARG A 249 19.65 -27.47 -22.93
CA ARG A 249 18.93 -26.84 -24.05
C ARG A 249 17.41 -27.16 -24.10
N ARG A 250 16.99 -28.31 -23.55
CA ARG A 250 15.60 -28.81 -23.61
C ARG A 250 14.79 -28.52 -22.34
N GLY A 251 15.38 -27.93 -21.31
CA GLY A 251 14.72 -27.67 -20.02
C GLY A 251 15.59 -28.10 -18.84
N LEU A 252 14.97 -28.66 -17.78
CA LEU A 252 15.69 -29.23 -16.64
C LEU A 252 16.61 -30.38 -17.09
N ASP A 253 17.78 -30.49 -16.45
CA ASP A 253 18.71 -31.60 -16.70
C ASP A 253 18.08 -32.95 -16.32
N LYS A 254 18.34 -34.01 -17.10
CA LYS A 254 17.74 -35.33 -16.86
C LYS A 254 18.00 -35.85 -15.44
N LYS A 255 19.21 -35.68 -14.93
CA LYS A 255 19.57 -36.17 -13.57
C LYS A 255 18.84 -35.39 -12.48
N VAL A 256 18.55 -34.12 -12.73
CA VAL A 256 17.74 -33.29 -11.83
C VAL A 256 16.28 -33.73 -11.88
N LEU A 257 15.73 -33.99 -13.06
CA LEU A 257 14.38 -34.52 -13.23
C LEU A 257 14.24 -35.91 -12.58
N ASP A 258 15.22 -36.81 -12.78
CA ASP A 258 15.23 -38.13 -12.15
C ASP A 258 15.21 -38.02 -10.61
N TYR A 259 15.94 -37.06 -10.06
CA TYR A 259 15.94 -36.78 -8.63
C TYR A 259 14.59 -36.27 -8.14
N ILE A 260 13.97 -35.30 -8.83
CA ILE A 260 12.69 -34.70 -8.43
C ILE A 260 11.55 -35.70 -8.51
N ASN A 261 11.52 -36.52 -9.57
CA ASN A 261 10.42 -37.44 -9.84
C ASN A 261 10.52 -38.74 -9.03
N ASN A 262 11.65 -39.01 -8.38
CA ASN A 262 11.84 -40.22 -7.59
C ASN A 262 11.45 -39.98 -6.11
N PRO A 263 10.33 -40.57 -5.62
CA PRO A 263 9.88 -40.39 -4.23
C PRO A 263 10.87 -40.92 -3.18
N LYS A 264 11.84 -41.74 -3.61
CA LYS A 264 12.91 -42.29 -2.75
C LYS A 264 14.18 -41.47 -2.77
N SER A 265 14.20 -40.34 -3.47
CA SER A 265 15.37 -39.46 -3.50
C SER A 265 15.71 -38.99 -2.08
N PRO A 266 16.97 -39.00 -1.69
CA PRO A 266 17.37 -38.60 -0.34
C PRO A 266 17.14 -37.11 -0.14
N PRO A 267 16.56 -36.69 0.99
CA PRO A 267 16.47 -35.27 1.33
C PRO A 267 17.81 -34.73 1.80
N ILE A 268 18.03 -33.40 1.67
CA ILE A 268 19.23 -32.75 2.21
C ILE A 268 19.12 -32.54 3.74
N SER A 269 17.91 -32.50 4.25
CA SER A 269 17.60 -32.40 5.68
C SER A 269 16.28 -33.10 6.00
N THR A 270 16.06 -33.51 7.25
CA THR A 270 14.82 -34.17 7.69
C THR A 270 13.86 -33.19 8.36
N GLY A 271 12.57 -33.35 8.10
CA GLY A 271 11.51 -32.58 8.76
C GLY A 271 11.56 -31.10 8.49
N ARG A 272 11.65 -30.30 9.56
CA ARG A 272 11.75 -28.81 9.50
C ARG A 272 13.17 -28.30 9.71
N ARG A 273 14.18 -29.17 9.81
CA ARG A 273 15.57 -28.79 10.03
C ARG A 273 16.19 -28.15 8.79
N LEU A 274 17.03 -27.15 9.02
CA LEU A 274 17.87 -26.55 7.98
C LEU A 274 18.94 -27.55 7.52
N PRO A 275 19.47 -27.40 6.29
CA PRO A 275 20.55 -28.24 5.81
C PRO A 275 21.88 -27.96 6.55
N PRO A 276 22.84 -28.91 6.50
CA PRO A 276 24.16 -28.75 7.13
C PRO A 276 25.04 -27.76 6.34
N PHE A 277 24.91 -26.46 6.63
CA PHE A 277 25.58 -25.41 5.87
C PHE A 277 27.10 -25.52 5.86
N GLY A 278 27.71 -25.96 6.96
CA GLY A 278 29.17 -26.17 6.99
C GLY A 278 29.67 -27.17 5.93
N GLU A 279 28.94 -28.28 5.73
CA GLU A 279 29.29 -29.28 4.69
C GLU A 279 29.00 -28.71 3.28
N ILE A 280 27.96 -27.91 3.11
CA ILE A 280 27.62 -27.25 1.83
C ILE A 280 28.73 -26.24 1.48
N LEU A 281 29.14 -25.41 2.42
CA LEU A 281 30.26 -24.47 2.25
C LEU A 281 31.53 -25.16 1.83
N ALA A 282 31.86 -26.31 2.45
CA ALA A 282 33.03 -27.11 2.08
C ALA A 282 32.96 -27.59 0.62
N VAL A 283 31.77 -27.98 0.14
CA VAL A 283 31.60 -28.35 -1.28
C VAL A 283 31.78 -27.13 -2.18
N LEU A 284 31.20 -25.99 -1.83
CA LEU A 284 31.33 -24.75 -2.62
C LEU A 284 32.79 -24.27 -2.66
N ALA A 285 33.49 -24.31 -1.52
CA ALA A 285 34.90 -23.94 -1.43
C ALA A 285 35.76 -24.80 -2.35
N LYS A 286 35.57 -26.13 -2.32
CA LYS A 286 36.33 -27.07 -3.16
C LYS A 286 36.23 -26.78 -4.66
N TYR A 287 35.13 -26.23 -5.11
CA TYR A 287 34.89 -25.87 -6.52
C TYR A 287 35.05 -24.38 -6.81
N ASN A 288 35.62 -23.60 -5.89
CA ASN A 288 35.84 -22.15 -6.01
C ASN A 288 34.54 -21.38 -6.28
N LEU A 289 33.43 -21.78 -5.65
CA LEU A 289 32.10 -21.13 -5.79
C LEU A 289 31.82 -20.06 -4.72
N LEU A 290 32.75 -19.86 -3.77
CA LEU A 290 32.68 -18.79 -2.78
C LEU A 290 33.30 -17.49 -3.33
N PRO A 291 32.91 -16.32 -2.82
CA PRO A 291 31.87 -16.08 -1.79
C PRO A 291 30.45 -16.31 -2.29
N ALA A 292 29.55 -16.66 -1.37
CA ALA A 292 28.15 -17.00 -1.69
C ALA A 292 27.13 -16.23 -0.85
N ILE A 293 25.97 -15.90 -1.46
CA ILE A 293 24.80 -15.42 -0.73
C ILE A 293 23.74 -16.51 -0.72
N PHE A 294 23.30 -16.91 0.47
CA PHE A 294 22.22 -17.87 0.66
C PHE A 294 20.91 -17.15 0.93
N PHE A 295 19.92 -17.33 0.05
CA PHE A 295 18.59 -16.80 0.29
C PHE A 295 17.73 -17.78 1.06
N LEU A 296 17.27 -17.34 2.25
CA LEU A 296 16.50 -18.13 3.20
C LEU A 296 15.11 -17.53 3.41
N LYS A 297 14.19 -18.37 3.90
CA LYS A 297 12.76 -18.06 4.00
C LYS A 297 12.43 -17.03 5.07
N SER A 298 13.16 -16.99 6.18
CA SER A 298 12.87 -16.14 7.34
C SER A 298 14.15 -15.62 7.99
N ARG A 299 14.01 -14.57 8.80
CA ARG A 299 15.10 -13.99 9.62
C ARG A 299 15.70 -15.04 10.54
N ALA A 300 14.85 -15.75 11.31
CA ALA A 300 15.31 -16.82 12.20
C ALA A 300 16.13 -17.89 11.46
N ASN A 301 15.71 -18.28 10.25
CA ASN A 301 16.51 -19.25 9.48
C ASN A 301 17.88 -18.69 9.06
N CYS A 302 18.01 -17.37 8.87
CA CYS A 302 19.31 -16.77 8.58
C CYS A 302 20.25 -16.81 9.79
N ASP A 303 19.70 -16.61 10.98
CA ASP A 303 20.46 -16.66 12.23
C ASP A 303 20.78 -18.12 12.61
N ASP A 304 19.80 -19.02 12.56
CA ASP A 304 20.03 -20.47 12.79
C ASP A 304 21.06 -21.07 11.82
N ALA A 305 21.18 -20.51 10.60
CA ALA A 305 22.14 -21.01 9.61
C ALA A 305 23.59 -20.76 10.03
N LEU A 306 23.87 -19.71 10.79
CA LEU A 306 25.21 -19.42 11.30
C LEU A 306 25.72 -20.52 12.23
N ASP A 307 24.85 -21.00 13.14
CA ASP A 307 25.19 -22.07 14.09
C ASP A 307 25.50 -23.38 13.35
N LEU A 308 24.84 -23.63 12.22
CA LEU A 308 25.05 -24.82 11.39
C LEU A 308 26.32 -24.74 10.52
N CYS A 309 27.08 -23.63 10.57
CA CYS A 309 28.38 -23.48 9.91
C CYS A 309 29.56 -23.84 10.80
N SER A 310 29.33 -24.17 12.08
CA SER A 310 30.34 -24.29 13.15
C SER A 310 31.49 -25.28 12.91
N THR A 311 31.43 -26.13 11.88
CA THR A 311 32.39 -27.21 11.64
C THR A 311 33.40 -26.91 10.56
N HIS A 312 33.31 -25.79 9.81
CA HIS A 312 34.19 -25.56 8.68
C HIS A 312 34.41 -24.08 8.35
N THR A 313 35.67 -23.71 8.20
CA THR A 313 36.07 -22.48 7.50
C THR A 313 37.11 -22.87 6.43
N SER A 314 36.97 -22.31 5.23
CA SER A 314 37.98 -22.46 4.17
C SER A 314 38.97 -21.28 4.14
N LEU A 315 38.75 -20.28 5.02
CA LEU A 315 39.64 -19.12 5.12
C LEU A 315 41.06 -19.57 5.51
N ASP A 316 42.01 -19.22 4.69
CA ASP A 316 43.43 -19.34 5.03
C ASP A 316 43.81 -18.34 6.14
N LYS A 317 45.01 -18.56 6.72
CA LYS A 317 45.48 -17.73 7.84
C LYS A 317 45.57 -16.24 7.48
N TYR A 318 46.01 -15.92 6.28
CA TYR A 318 46.15 -14.54 5.82
C TYR A 318 44.81 -13.86 5.66
N SER A 319 43.84 -14.50 4.99
CA SER A 319 42.46 -13.99 4.82
C SER A 319 41.80 -13.77 6.16
N LYS A 320 41.98 -14.67 7.13
CA LYS A 320 41.45 -14.55 8.49
C LYS A 320 42.08 -13.38 9.27
N GLU A 321 43.38 -13.14 9.12
CA GLU A 321 44.09 -12.00 9.70
C GLU A 321 43.54 -10.68 9.13
N MET A 322 43.37 -10.59 7.81
CA MET A 322 42.81 -9.41 7.14
C MET A 322 41.36 -9.14 7.54
N LEU A 323 40.53 -10.20 7.63
CA LEU A 323 39.16 -10.11 8.11
C LEU A 323 39.12 -9.54 9.54
N ASN A 324 39.88 -10.13 10.46
CA ASN A 324 39.91 -9.70 11.85
C ASN A 324 40.41 -8.26 12.01
N LYS A 325 41.49 -7.89 11.29
CA LYS A 325 41.98 -6.51 11.27
C LYS A 325 40.89 -5.54 10.86
N ARG A 326 40.15 -5.85 9.77
CA ARG A 326 39.06 -4.97 9.30
C ARG A 326 37.92 -4.89 10.30
N ILE A 327 37.55 -6.01 10.93
CA ILE A 327 36.54 -6.02 12.00
C ILE A 327 37.01 -5.14 13.16
N ASP A 328 38.23 -5.21 13.60
CA ASP A 328 38.80 -4.42 14.70
C ASP A 328 38.78 -2.93 14.38
N GLU A 329 39.12 -2.53 13.12
CA GLU A 329 38.97 -1.16 12.65
C GLU A 329 37.52 -0.66 12.80
N LEU A 330 36.56 -1.46 12.37
CA LEU A 330 35.13 -1.11 12.45
C LEU A 330 34.61 -1.07 13.89
N LEU A 331 35.08 -1.97 14.76
CA LEU A 331 34.73 -2.00 16.18
C LEU A 331 35.36 -0.84 16.95
N THR A 332 36.49 -0.35 16.54
CA THR A 332 37.10 0.87 17.13
C THR A 332 36.25 2.11 16.84
N LEU A 333 35.68 2.17 15.64
CA LEU A 333 34.77 3.25 15.26
C LEU A 333 33.39 3.09 15.93
N HIS A 334 32.95 1.86 16.14
CA HIS A 334 31.58 1.53 16.61
C HIS A 334 31.61 0.46 17.72
N PRO A 335 32.01 0.81 18.96
CA PRO A 335 32.24 -0.14 20.05
C PRO A 335 31.02 -0.99 20.46
N HIS A 336 29.79 -0.48 20.26
CA HIS A 336 28.58 -1.19 20.64
C HIS A 336 28.33 -2.48 19.84
N ILE A 337 28.85 -2.61 18.60
CA ILE A 337 28.78 -3.84 17.81
C ILE A 337 29.60 -4.97 18.42
N ALA A 338 30.56 -4.67 19.30
CA ALA A 338 31.38 -5.68 19.94
C ALA A 338 30.57 -6.73 20.74
N ARG A 339 29.34 -6.37 21.14
CA ARG A 339 28.42 -7.27 21.87
C ARG A 339 27.46 -8.04 20.97
N HIS A 340 27.52 -7.85 19.64
CA HIS A 340 26.58 -8.49 18.73
C HIS A 340 26.74 -10.02 18.72
N ASN A 341 25.65 -10.75 18.89
CA ASN A 341 25.62 -12.22 19.06
C ASN A 341 26.32 -12.98 17.92
N HIS A 342 26.30 -12.45 16.69
CA HIS A 342 26.88 -13.10 15.51
C HIS A 342 28.33 -12.70 15.23
N LEU A 343 28.95 -11.85 16.06
CA LEU A 343 30.33 -11.39 15.85
C LEU A 343 31.33 -12.56 15.88
N TRP A 344 31.10 -13.57 16.70
CA TRP A 344 31.94 -14.77 16.75
C TRP A 344 31.95 -15.51 15.43
N HIS A 345 30.80 -15.72 14.79
CA HIS A 345 30.68 -16.39 13.48
C HIS A 345 31.38 -15.59 12.39
N LEU A 346 31.22 -14.27 12.41
CA LEU A 346 31.87 -13.39 11.47
C LEU A 346 33.39 -13.49 11.55
N ARG A 347 33.96 -13.39 12.76
CA ARG A 347 35.44 -13.46 12.99
C ARG A 347 36.04 -14.82 12.73
N ASN A 348 35.37 -15.87 13.14
CA ASN A 348 35.96 -17.21 13.15
C ASN A 348 35.67 -18.03 11.92
N LEU A 349 34.50 -17.82 11.31
CA LEU A 349 34.02 -18.60 10.18
C LEU A 349 33.89 -17.78 8.88
N GLY A 350 34.02 -16.45 8.94
CA GLY A 350 33.84 -15.61 7.78
C GLY A 350 32.41 -15.65 7.22
N VAL A 351 31.41 -15.92 8.08
CA VAL A 351 30.01 -15.98 7.69
C VAL A 351 29.17 -14.95 8.48
N GLY A 352 28.18 -14.35 7.83
CA GLY A 352 27.31 -13.37 8.45
C GLY A 352 25.85 -13.54 8.06
N SER A 353 24.92 -13.03 8.89
CA SER A 353 23.52 -12.89 8.55
C SER A 353 23.19 -11.46 8.17
N HIS A 354 22.31 -11.30 7.18
CA HIS A 354 21.87 -10.01 6.69
C HIS A 354 20.37 -10.00 6.39
N HIS A 355 19.60 -9.39 7.28
CA HIS A 355 18.14 -9.26 7.14
C HIS A 355 17.61 -8.04 7.91
N SER A 356 16.36 -7.71 7.72
CA SER A 356 15.74 -6.52 8.33
C SER A 356 15.63 -6.54 9.87
N GLY A 357 15.85 -7.70 10.51
CA GLY A 357 15.93 -7.84 11.97
C GLY A 357 17.28 -7.50 12.59
N GLN A 358 18.31 -7.16 11.77
CA GLN A 358 19.64 -6.77 12.22
C GLN A 358 19.79 -5.25 12.29
N LEU A 359 20.67 -4.77 13.18
CA LEU A 359 21.00 -3.35 13.26
C LEU A 359 21.51 -2.81 11.91
N PRO A 360 21.18 -1.56 11.57
CA PRO A 360 21.67 -0.93 10.34
C PRO A 360 23.19 -1.01 10.19
N LEU A 361 23.92 -0.73 11.28
CA LEU A 361 25.37 -0.74 11.28
C LEU A 361 25.96 -2.15 11.12
N TRP A 362 25.34 -3.17 11.73
CA TRP A 362 25.71 -4.57 11.51
C TRP A 362 25.61 -4.93 10.02
N LYS A 363 24.52 -4.53 9.37
CA LYS A 363 24.33 -4.76 7.93
C LYS A 363 25.42 -4.09 7.10
N LEU A 364 25.74 -2.82 7.39
CA LEU A 364 26.82 -2.09 6.71
C LEU A 364 28.18 -2.78 6.90
N MET A 365 28.46 -3.29 8.10
CA MET A 365 29.69 -4.04 8.35
C MET A 365 29.77 -5.33 7.52
N VAL A 366 28.70 -6.11 7.47
CA VAL A 366 28.63 -7.33 6.64
C VAL A 366 28.77 -6.98 5.15
N GLU A 367 28.18 -5.88 4.70
CA GLU A 367 28.29 -5.37 3.33
C GLU A 367 29.72 -4.95 2.97
N ASP A 368 30.40 -4.19 3.84
CA ASP A 368 31.81 -3.77 3.66
C ASP A 368 32.72 -4.99 3.53
N LEU A 369 32.58 -5.92 4.48
CA LEU A 369 33.38 -7.12 4.50
C LEU A 369 33.18 -8.02 3.27
N MET A 370 31.92 -8.17 2.83
CA MET A 370 31.57 -8.95 1.64
C MET A 370 32.07 -8.28 0.35
N THR A 371 31.94 -6.96 0.25
CA THR A 371 32.43 -6.20 -0.91
C THR A 371 33.94 -6.29 -1.06
N LYS A 372 34.66 -6.31 0.07
CA LYS A 372 36.12 -6.52 0.10
C LYS A 372 36.51 -7.98 -0.12
N GLY A 373 35.54 -8.89 -0.24
CA GLY A 373 35.81 -10.32 -0.47
C GLY A 373 36.39 -11.05 0.76
N LEU A 374 36.18 -10.50 1.96
CA LEU A 374 36.66 -11.02 3.23
C LEU A 374 35.74 -12.07 3.85
N LEU A 375 34.51 -12.22 3.35
CA LEU A 375 33.54 -13.21 3.83
C LEU A 375 33.40 -14.37 2.85
N GLU A 376 33.18 -15.57 3.40
CA GLU A 376 32.81 -16.76 2.63
C GLU A 376 31.35 -16.82 2.24
N ALA A 377 30.47 -16.47 3.18
CA ALA A 377 29.05 -16.52 2.93
C ALA A 377 28.25 -15.48 3.73
N VAL A 378 27.12 -15.08 3.15
CA VAL A 378 26.09 -14.28 3.81
C VAL A 378 24.76 -15.01 3.69
N PHE A 379 24.06 -15.17 4.84
CA PHE A 379 22.70 -15.71 4.91
C PHE A 379 21.70 -14.55 4.95
N ALA A 380 20.79 -14.48 3.97
CA ALA A 380 19.95 -13.33 3.77
C ALA A 380 18.50 -13.70 3.42
N THR A 381 17.58 -12.80 3.73
CA THR A 381 16.19 -12.89 3.23
C THR A 381 16.07 -12.24 1.83
N SER A 382 15.01 -12.53 1.11
CA SER A 382 14.77 -11.98 -0.25
C SER A 382 14.75 -10.44 -0.30
N THR A 383 14.42 -9.76 0.81
CA THR A 383 14.43 -8.29 0.90
C THR A 383 15.82 -7.67 0.67
N VAL A 384 16.88 -8.45 0.88
CA VAL A 384 18.28 -8.03 0.64
C VAL A 384 18.57 -7.86 -0.85
N ALA A 385 17.87 -8.57 -1.73
CA ALA A 385 18.14 -8.53 -3.16
C ALA A 385 17.91 -7.15 -3.80
N ALA A 386 16.94 -6.39 -3.28
CA ALA A 386 16.50 -5.13 -3.86
C ALA A 386 17.29 -3.89 -3.40
N GLY A 387 18.03 -3.95 -2.27
CA GLY A 387 18.58 -2.75 -1.64
C GLY A 387 20.08 -2.70 -1.38
N ILE A 388 20.82 -3.76 -1.69
CA ILE A 388 22.21 -3.87 -1.24
C ILE A 388 23.14 -4.12 -2.42
N ASN A 389 24.24 -3.39 -2.44
CA ASN A 389 25.32 -3.63 -3.40
C ASN A 389 26.34 -4.64 -2.84
N VAL A 390 25.88 -5.86 -2.53
CA VAL A 390 26.75 -6.95 -2.07
C VAL A 390 26.87 -7.98 -3.19
N PRO A 391 27.94 -7.95 -3.99
CA PRO A 391 28.14 -8.93 -5.04
C PRO A 391 28.83 -10.18 -4.51
N ALA A 392 28.37 -11.36 -4.94
CA ALA A 392 28.98 -12.66 -4.64
C ALA A 392 29.31 -13.40 -5.93
N ARG A 393 30.16 -14.43 -5.87
CA ARG A 393 30.35 -15.33 -7.02
C ARG A 393 29.12 -16.19 -7.24
N SER A 394 28.55 -16.72 -6.14
CA SER A 394 27.40 -17.62 -6.20
C SER A 394 26.22 -17.12 -5.40
N ILE A 395 25.02 -17.32 -5.96
CA ILE A 395 23.72 -17.12 -5.27
C ILE A 395 23.09 -18.48 -5.06
N ILE A 396 22.66 -18.75 -3.84
CA ILE A 396 22.14 -20.05 -3.43
C ILE A 396 20.66 -19.93 -3.07
N PHE A 397 19.82 -20.73 -3.71
CA PHE A 397 18.37 -20.78 -3.47
C PHE A 397 17.99 -22.01 -2.66
N LEU A 398 17.31 -21.81 -1.53
CA LEU A 398 16.74 -22.85 -0.67
C LEU A 398 15.21 -22.78 -0.60
N ASN A 399 14.62 -21.72 -1.13
CA ASN A 399 13.18 -21.52 -1.20
C ASN A 399 12.79 -20.85 -2.52
N SER A 400 11.58 -21.11 -2.97
CA SER A 400 10.97 -20.53 -4.16
C SER A 400 9.81 -19.57 -3.85
N ASP A 401 9.63 -19.25 -2.58
CA ASP A 401 8.63 -18.33 -2.08
C ASP A 401 9.27 -17.22 -1.25
N ARG A 402 8.55 -16.10 -1.09
CA ARG A 402 8.89 -15.00 -0.19
C ARG A 402 7.71 -14.60 0.67
N TYR A 403 8.00 -13.98 1.80
CA TYR A 403 6.98 -13.37 2.65
C TYR A 403 6.67 -11.94 2.17
N ASN A 404 5.41 -11.66 1.89
CA ASN A 404 4.96 -10.35 1.39
C ASN A 404 4.41 -9.41 2.50
N GLY A 405 4.66 -9.74 3.77
CA GLY A 405 4.09 -9.03 4.92
C GLY A 405 2.86 -9.73 5.53
N HIS A 406 2.13 -10.52 4.76
CA HIS A 406 0.93 -11.25 5.19
C HIS A 406 1.05 -12.75 4.97
N ASN A 407 1.49 -13.17 3.79
CA ASN A 407 1.56 -14.57 3.37
C ASN A 407 2.85 -14.88 2.61
N PHE A 408 3.18 -16.16 2.51
CA PHE A 408 4.21 -16.62 1.60
C PHE A 408 3.63 -16.73 0.19
N VAL A 409 4.28 -16.06 -0.75
CA VAL A 409 3.91 -16.05 -2.17
C VAL A 409 5.09 -16.54 -3.02
N PRO A 410 4.86 -17.20 -4.16
CA PRO A 410 5.94 -17.60 -5.07
C PRO A 410 6.78 -16.40 -5.51
N LEU A 411 8.07 -16.64 -5.74
CA LEU A 411 8.97 -15.63 -6.34
C LEU A 411 8.51 -15.32 -7.76
N THR A 412 8.67 -14.06 -8.14
CA THR A 412 8.47 -13.58 -9.51
C THR A 412 9.77 -13.65 -10.31
N ALA A 413 9.69 -13.56 -11.65
CA ALA A 413 10.88 -13.52 -12.49
C ALA A 413 11.72 -12.26 -12.19
N THR A 414 11.08 -11.12 -11.98
CA THR A 414 11.77 -9.86 -11.63
C THR A 414 12.58 -10.00 -10.34
N GLU A 415 11.99 -10.57 -9.30
CA GLU A 415 12.68 -10.81 -8.02
C GLU A 415 13.84 -11.78 -8.18
N LEU A 416 13.64 -12.89 -8.90
CA LEU A 416 14.71 -13.85 -9.17
C LEU A 416 15.86 -13.22 -9.96
N HIS A 417 15.57 -12.37 -10.93
CA HIS A 417 16.59 -11.63 -11.69
C HIS A 417 17.35 -10.62 -10.82
N GLN A 418 16.68 -9.93 -9.90
CA GLN A 418 17.35 -9.07 -8.92
C GLN A 418 18.29 -9.86 -8.01
N MET A 419 17.83 -11.01 -7.47
CA MET A 419 18.65 -11.91 -6.64
C MET A 419 19.85 -12.43 -7.43
N THR A 420 19.61 -12.98 -8.62
CA THR A 420 20.69 -13.50 -9.48
C THR A 420 21.58 -12.40 -10.03
N GLY A 421 21.08 -11.17 -10.11
CA GLY A 421 21.87 -9.97 -10.47
C GLY A 421 23.09 -9.73 -9.56
N ARG A 422 23.07 -10.31 -8.36
CA ARG A 422 24.20 -10.26 -7.41
C ARG A 422 25.27 -11.33 -7.68
N ALA A 423 25.00 -12.30 -8.57
CA ALA A 423 25.97 -13.37 -8.92
C ALA A 423 26.96 -12.90 -9.98
N GLY A 424 28.25 -13.14 -9.72
CA GLY A 424 29.36 -12.73 -10.59
C GLY A 424 29.74 -11.27 -10.40
N ARG A 425 30.87 -11.03 -9.78
CA ARG A 425 31.41 -9.69 -9.48
C ARG A 425 32.10 -9.11 -10.70
N ARG A 426 31.63 -7.99 -11.23
CA ARG A 426 32.26 -7.33 -12.38
C ARG A 426 33.71 -6.95 -12.03
N GLY A 427 34.64 -7.28 -12.91
CA GLY A 427 36.07 -7.06 -12.70
C GLY A 427 36.80 -8.07 -11.76
N MET A 428 36.02 -8.96 -11.10
CA MET A 428 36.57 -9.96 -10.17
C MET A 428 36.27 -11.41 -10.57
N ASP A 429 35.16 -11.64 -11.27
CA ASP A 429 34.71 -12.97 -11.69
C ASP A 429 34.45 -13.04 -13.19
N ASN A 430 34.91 -14.07 -13.85
CA ASN A 430 34.62 -14.36 -15.27
C ASN A 430 33.24 -15.04 -15.44
N ILE A 431 32.69 -15.64 -14.37
CA ILE A 431 31.46 -16.38 -14.38
C ILE A 431 30.82 -16.36 -12.99
N GLY A 432 29.52 -16.17 -12.94
CA GLY A 432 28.70 -16.28 -11.73
C GLY A 432 27.82 -17.52 -11.73
N PHE A 433 27.34 -17.92 -10.55
CA PHE A 433 26.57 -19.15 -10.40
C PHE A 433 25.25 -18.90 -9.66
N ALA A 434 24.18 -19.56 -10.13
CA ALA A 434 22.91 -19.68 -9.41
C ALA A 434 22.74 -21.15 -9.00
N VAL A 435 22.89 -21.44 -7.71
CA VAL A 435 22.85 -22.81 -7.19
C VAL A 435 21.53 -23.08 -6.52
N VAL A 436 20.86 -24.13 -6.94
CA VAL A 436 19.57 -24.57 -6.40
C VAL A 436 19.81 -25.76 -5.48
N ILE A 437 19.43 -25.63 -4.21
CA ILE A 437 19.52 -26.70 -3.20
C ILE A 437 18.12 -27.23 -2.95
N PRO A 438 17.81 -28.50 -3.24
CA PRO A 438 16.49 -29.05 -3.05
C PRO A 438 16.10 -29.10 -1.58
N GLY A 439 14.86 -28.76 -1.28
CA GLY A 439 14.32 -28.74 0.07
C GLY A 439 12.80 -28.63 0.07
N ARG A 440 12.22 -28.65 1.25
CA ARG A 440 10.76 -28.63 1.43
C ARG A 440 10.08 -27.39 0.83
N PHE A 441 10.79 -26.26 0.81
CA PHE A 441 10.26 -24.97 0.39
C PHE A 441 10.76 -24.53 -0.98
N LEU A 442 11.39 -25.45 -1.72
CA LEU A 442 11.95 -25.17 -3.03
C LEU A 442 11.23 -25.94 -4.12
N ASP A 443 10.62 -25.23 -5.04
CA ASP A 443 10.13 -25.71 -6.32
C ASP A 443 11.22 -25.52 -7.39
N THR A 444 11.98 -26.59 -7.66
CA THR A 444 13.10 -26.55 -8.63
C THR A 444 12.61 -26.25 -10.06
N PRO A 445 11.50 -26.84 -10.56
CA PRO A 445 10.90 -26.48 -11.84
C PRO A 445 10.53 -25.01 -11.97
N LEU A 446 9.95 -24.42 -10.93
CA LEU A 446 9.62 -23.01 -10.90
C LEU A 446 10.87 -22.14 -11.05
N ILE A 447 11.91 -22.38 -10.23
CA ILE A 447 13.17 -21.61 -10.33
C ILE A 447 13.78 -21.73 -11.73
N ALA A 448 13.82 -22.93 -12.30
CA ALA A 448 14.37 -23.16 -13.64
C ALA A 448 13.57 -22.42 -14.73
N THR A 449 12.26 -22.28 -14.56
CA THR A 449 11.36 -21.54 -15.45
C THR A 449 11.62 -20.04 -15.30
N LEU A 450 11.63 -19.54 -14.07
CA LEU A 450 11.81 -18.11 -13.77
C LEU A 450 13.18 -17.58 -14.24
N LEU A 451 14.24 -18.41 -14.17
CA LEU A 451 15.57 -18.04 -14.70
C LEU A 451 15.58 -17.74 -16.20
N LYS A 452 14.61 -18.29 -16.96
CA LYS A 452 14.47 -18.09 -18.41
C LYS A 452 13.37 -17.11 -18.77
N SER A 453 12.47 -16.83 -17.83
CA SER A 453 11.34 -15.92 -18.04
C SER A 453 11.83 -14.47 -18.12
N PRO A 454 11.25 -13.63 -18.97
CA PRO A 454 11.47 -12.19 -18.90
C PRO A 454 10.91 -11.66 -17.57
N PRO A 455 11.39 -10.49 -17.11
CA PRO A 455 10.77 -9.79 -15.98
C PRO A 455 9.30 -9.49 -16.25
N GLU A 456 8.53 -9.20 -15.21
CA GLU A 456 7.15 -8.74 -15.33
C GLU A 456 7.08 -7.32 -15.88
N ASP A 457 5.89 -6.95 -16.38
CA ASP A 457 5.59 -5.57 -16.74
C ASP A 457 5.53 -4.70 -15.48
N VAL A 458 6.12 -3.52 -15.55
CA VAL A 458 5.96 -2.49 -14.52
C VAL A 458 4.56 -1.90 -14.67
N LEU A 459 3.74 -2.02 -13.63
CA LEU A 459 2.37 -1.51 -13.59
C LEU A 459 2.29 -0.30 -12.65
N SER A 460 1.41 0.61 -12.97
CA SER A 460 1.12 1.75 -12.09
C SER A 460 0.58 1.29 -10.74
N GLN A 461 1.07 1.91 -9.70
CA GLN A 461 0.62 1.70 -8.31
C GLN A 461 -0.07 2.93 -7.74
N ILE A 462 -0.45 3.88 -8.60
CA ILE A 462 -1.09 5.13 -8.14
C ILE A 462 -2.37 4.83 -7.38
N ARG A 463 -2.44 5.37 -6.18
CA ARG A 463 -3.59 5.30 -5.28
C ARG A 463 -3.81 6.65 -4.63
N ILE A 464 -5.05 7.00 -4.44
CA ILE A 464 -5.40 8.25 -3.76
C ILE A 464 -5.35 8.02 -2.25
N ASP A 465 -4.65 8.90 -1.53
CA ASP A 465 -4.66 8.98 -0.08
C ASP A 465 -4.89 10.42 0.41
N PHE A 466 -5.06 10.60 1.71
CA PHE A 466 -5.37 11.91 2.29
C PHE A 466 -4.23 12.91 2.12
N SER A 467 -2.97 12.47 2.21
CA SER A 467 -1.80 13.33 2.01
C SER A 467 -1.73 13.85 0.58
N MET A 468 -1.92 12.96 -0.40
CA MET A 468 -1.95 13.32 -1.81
C MET A 468 -3.05 14.34 -2.11
N VAL A 469 -4.27 14.11 -1.61
CA VAL A 469 -5.40 15.04 -1.84
C VAL A 469 -5.12 16.41 -1.27
N LEU A 470 -4.64 16.50 -0.02
CA LEU A 470 -4.30 17.79 0.60
C LEU A 470 -3.17 18.51 -0.13
N ASN A 471 -2.12 17.80 -0.53
CA ASN A 471 -1.00 18.40 -1.27
C ASN A 471 -1.41 18.90 -2.66
N LEU A 472 -2.25 18.16 -3.38
CA LEU A 472 -2.77 18.59 -4.68
C LEU A 472 -3.65 19.84 -4.56
N LEU A 473 -4.52 19.90 -3.54
CA LEU A 473 -5.40 21.05 -3.29
C LEU A 473 -4.67 22.31 -2.82
N LEU A 474 -3.38 22.23 -2.43
CA LEU A 474 -2.57 23.41 -2.18
C LEU A 474 -2.36 24.27 -3.43
N SER A 475 -2.23 23.65 -4.59
CA SER A 475 -1.79 24.30 -5.83
C SER A 475 -2.80 24.20 -6.97
N HIS A 476 -3.80 23.31 -6.86
CA HIS A 476 -4.74 23.01 -7.94
C HIS A 476 -6.18 22.95 -7.44
N ASN A 477 -7.11 23.34 -8.29
CA ASN A 477 -8.53 23.08 -8.04
C ASN A 477 -8.91 21.63 -8.41
N PRO A 478 -10.08 21.12 -7.98
CA PRO A 478 -10.51 19.75 -8.26
C PRO A 478 -10.53 19.37 -9.75
N GLU A 479 -10.90 20.30 -10.64
CA GLU A 479 -10.93 20.07 -12.09
C GLU A 479 -9.52 19.88 -12.67
N GLU A 480 -8.57 20.72 -12.26
CA GLU A 480 -7.15 20.59 -12.62
C GLU A 480 -6.55 19.28 -12.10
N ILE A 481 -6.92 18.88 -10.88
CA ILE A 481 -6.50 17.58 -10.30
C ILE A 481 -7.05 16.42 -11.12
N LYS A 482 -8.29 16.53 -11.60
CA LYS A 482 -8.85 15.51 -12.50
C LYS A 482 -7.99 15.33 -13.74
N GLU A 483 -7.54 16.43 -14.35
CA GLU A 483 -6.66 16.37 -15.50
C GLU A 483 -5.29 15.79 -15.16
N LEU A 484 -4.73 16.10 -13.98
CA LEU A 484 -3.47 15.51 -13.50
C LEU A 484 -3.58 13.99 -13.34
N LEU A 485 -4.67 13.50 -12.73
CA LEU A 485 -4.91 12.06 -12.58
C LEU A 485 -5.04 11.35 -13.94
N LEU A 486 -5.50 12.07 -14.98
CA LEU A 486 -5.52 11.55 -16.34
C LEU A 486 -4.13 11.36 -16.95
N ARG A 487 -3.10 12.04 -16.42
CA ARG A 487 -1.71 11.90 -16.87
C ARG A 487 -1.00 10.71 -16.22
N SER A 488 -1.64 9.97 -15.30
CA SER A 488 -1.05 8.82 -14.63
C SER A 488 -0.67 7.70 -15.60
N PHE A 489 0.34 6.92 -15.23
CA PHE A 489 0.76 5.74 -15.98
C PHE A 489 -0.35 4.69 -16.09
N ALA A 490 -1.18 4.56 -15.03
CA ALA A 490 -2.37 3.72 -15.05
C ALA A 490 -3.31 4.09 -16.20
N ASN A 491 -3.59 5.39 -16.36
CA ASN A 491 -4.46 5.86 -17.42
C ASN A 491 -3.81 5.68 -18.79
N TYR A 492 -2.51 5.96 -18.93
CA TYR A 492 -1.76 5.74 -20.16
C TYR A 492 -1.76 4.27 -20.57
N LEU A 493 -1.51 3.33 -19.65
CA LEU A 493 -1.57 1.89 -19.90
C LEU A 493 -2.96 1.45 -20.36
N ASN A 494 -4.02 2.00 -19.77
CA ASN A 494 -5.38 1.73 -20.25
C ASN A 494 -5.64 2.26 -21.65
N LEU A 495 -5.07 3.41 -21.99
CA LEU A 495 -5.17 3.96 -23.34
C LEU A 495 -4.35 3.12 -24.35
N ALA A 496 -3.18 2.64 -23.93
CA ALA A 496 -2.25 1.87 -24.77
C ALA A 496 -2.59 0.38 -24.88
N ASN A 497 -3.06 -0.22 -23.76
CA ASN A 497 -3.51 -1.62 -23.68
C ASN A 497 -5.00 -1.77 -24.00
N ARG A 498 -5.67 -0.69 -24.38
CA ARG A 498 -6.97 -0.83 -25.01
C ARG A 498 -6.76 -1.83 -26.13
N ASP A 499 -7.20 -3.08 -25.85
CA ASP A 499 -7.31 -4.09 -26.89
C ASP A 499 -7.73 -3.39 -28.16
N LYS A 500 -6.95 -3.46 -29.20
CA LYS A 500 -7.39 -2.96 -30.52
C LYS A 500 -8.83 -3.39 -30.74
N GLY A 501 -9.19 -4.62 -30.29
CA GLY A 501 -10.52 -5.14 -30.31
C GLY A 501 -11.58 -4.38 -29.49
N ILE A 502 -11.26 -3.79 -28.32
CA ILE A 502 -12.25 -2.99 -27.56
C ILE A 502 -12.46 -1.62 -28.22
N ASN A 503 -11.39 -0.98 -28.68
CA ASN A 503 -11.49 0.31 -29.40
C ASN A 503 -12.19 0.16 -30.74
N ASP A 504 -11.80 -0.84 -31.53
CA ASP A 504 -12.44 -1.11 -32.83
C ASP A 504 -13.93 -1.42 -32.60
N ARG A 505 -14.27 -2.22 -31.59
CA ARG A 505 -15.66 -2.50 -31.22
C ARG A 505 -16.39 -1.27 -30.66
N LEU A 506 -15.71 -0.42 -29.88
CA LEU A 506 -16.29 0.82 -29.39
C LEU A 506 -16.59 1.78 -30.52
N GLU A 507 -15.64 1.93 -31.46
CA GLU A 507 -15.81 2.77 -32.65
C GLU A 507 -16.90 2.21 -33.56
N GLU A 508 -16.87 0.91 -33.86
CA GLU A 508 -17.92 0.25 -34.66
C GLU A 508 -19.30 0.39 -34.01
N THR A 509 -19.39 0.13 -32.70
CA THR A 509 -20.65 0.25 -31.94
C THR A 509 -21.11 1.71 -31.89
N GLY A 510 -20.18 2.66 -31.75
CA GLY A 510 -20.45 4.10 -31.84
C GLY A 510 -20.97 4.54 -33.20
N GLN A 511 -20.34 4.07 -34.29
CA GLN A 511 -20.84 4.33 -35.64
C GLN A 511 -22.21 3.71 -35.90
N ARG A 512 -22.47 2.51 -35.38
CA ARG A 512 -23.80 1.87 -35.42
C ARG A 512 -24.83 2.69 -34.65
N LEU A 513 -24.44 3.24 -33.46
CA LEU A 513 -25.32 4.09 -32.67
C LEU A 513 -25.69 5.37 -33.39
N MET A 514 -24.73 6.03 -34.07
CA MET A 514 -24.94 7.23 -34.83
C MET A 514 -25.84 6.99 -36.06
N LYS A 515 -25.79 5.81 -36.69
CA LYS A 515 -26.66 5.45 -37.81
C LYS A 515 -28.15 5.42 -37.44
N PHE A 516 -28.49 5.15 -36.18
CA PHE A 516 -29.88 5.23 -35.69
C PHE A 516 -30.40 6.67 -35.55
N LEU A 517 -29.50 7.66 -35.53
CA LEU A 517 -29.79 9.03 -35.19
C LEU A 517 -29.21 10.02 -36.21
N PRO A 518 -29.55 9.89 -37.49
CA PRO A 518 -29.05 10.81 -38.51
C PRO A 518 -29.49 12.23 -38.21
N ARG A 519 -28.59 13.20 -38.29
CA ARG A 519 -28.83 14.64 -38.01
C ARG A 519 -29.30 14.90 -36.56
N SER A 520 -28.91 14.03 -35.57
CA SER A 520 -29.23 14.24 -34.15
C SER A 520 -28.53 15.50 -33.63
N LEU A 521 -29.09 16.12 -32.61
CA LEU A 521 -28.46 17.21 -31.86
C LEU A 521 -27.25 16.74 -31.02
N CYS A 522 -27.08 15.44 -30.88
CA CYS A 522 -25.89 14.82 -30.25
C CYS A 522 -24.81 14.66 -31.33
N SER A 523 -23.65 15.29 -31.13
CA SER A 523 -22.54 15.32 -32.09
C SER A 523 -21.67 14.05 -32.07
N SER A 524 -21.77 13.24 -31.03
CA SER A 524 -20.92 12.03 -30.87
C SER A 524 -21.67 10.93 -30.08
N PRO A 525 -21.21 9.66 -30.18
CA PRO A 525 -21.78 8.55 -29.43
C PRO A 525 -21.73 8.78 -27.92
N GLU A 526 -20.67 9.44 -27.40
CA GLU A 526 -20.48 9.80 -26.00
C GLU A 526 -21.55 10.80 -25.53
N SER A 527 -21.87 11.78 -26.37
CA SER A 527 -22.91 12.77 -26.06
C SER A 527 -24.29 12.11 -25.98
N ILE A 528 -24.57 11.10 -26.82
CA ILE A 528 -25.80 10.30 -26.75
C ILE A 528 -25.85 9.53 -25.44
N LEU A 529 -24.75 8.85 -25.05
CA LEU A 529 -24.66 8.10 -23.79
C LEU A 529 -24.85 9.02 -22.58
N THR A 530 -24.16 10.17 -22.57
CA THR A 530 -24.25 11.18 -21.49
C THR A 530 -25.67 11.71 -21.33
N MET A 531 -26.32 12.09 -22.43
CA MET A 531 -27.71 12.57 -22.39
C MET A 531 -28.67 11.48 -21.95
N SER A 532 -28.51 10.25 -22.44
CA SER A 532 -29.35 9.13 -22.03
C SER A 532 -29.23 8.86 -20.53
N ARG A 533 -28.00 8.83 -19.98
CA ARG A 533 -27.76 8.65 -18.56
C ARG A 533 -28.36 9.79 -17.72
N LYS A 534 -28.22 11.03 -18.16
CA LYS A 534 -28.77 12.21 -17.47
C LYS A 534 -30.29 12.13 -17.38
N ILE A 535 -30.98 11.79 -18.46
CA ILE A 535 -32.45 11.63 -18.47
C ILE A 535 -32.89 10.48 -17.55
N VAL A 536 -32.16 9.33 -17.57
CA VAL A 536 -32.48 8.19 -16.70
C VAL A 536 -32.28 8.56 -15.24
N ALA A 537 -31.21 9.28 -14.91
CA ALA A 537 -30.95 9.75 -13.55
C ALA A 537 -32.06 10.68 -13.07
N ILE A 538 -32.43 11.71 -13.83
CA ILE A 538 -33.52 12.64 -13.49
C ILE A 538 -34.86 11.89 -13.31
N LYS A 539 -35.20 10.95 -14.21
CA LYS A 539 -36.43 10.14 -14.08
C LYS A 539 -36.42 9.30 -12.80
N ASN A 540 -35.28 8.70 -12.44
CA ASN A 540 -35.14 7.92 -11.21
C ASN A 540 -35.30 8.80 -9.95
N ASP A 541 -34.68 9.98 -9.96
CA ASP A 541 -34.78 10.93 -8.84
C ASP A 541 -36.23 11.44 -8.67
N ILE A 542 -36.91 11.81 -9.75
CA ILE A 542 -38.34 12.17 -9.71
C ILE A 542 -39.16 11.02 -9.13
N ARG A 543 -38.88 9.77 -9.53
CA ARG A 543 -39.58 8.59 -9.01
C ARG A 543 -39.34 8.42 -7.50
N LYS A 544 -38.06 8.47 -7.07
CA LYS A 544 -37.70 8.33 -5.64
C LYS A 544 -38.37 9.40 -4.77
N ILE A 545 -38.22 10.65 -5.18
CA ILE A 545 -38.86 11.79 -4.47
C ILE A 545 -40.38 11.66 -4.50
N GLY A 546 -40.96 11.19 -5.61
CA GLY A 546 -42.41 10.94 -5.73
C GLY A 546 -42.89 9.83 -4.78
N GLU A 547 -42.12 8.76 -4.60
CA GLU A 547 -42.40 7.70 -3.62
C GLU A 547 -42.28 8.22 -2.18
N GLU A 548 -41.24 8.99 -1.89
CA GLU A 548 -41.05 9.65 -0.58
C GLU A 548 -42.17 10.60 -0.25
N LYS A 549 -42.56 11.44 -1.21
CA LYS A 549 -43.75 12.34 -1.11
C LYS A 549 -45.00 11.55 -0.78
N LYS A 550 -45.30 10.47 -1.52
CA LYS A 550 -46.48 9.62 -1.26
C LYS A 550 -46.46 9.01 0.14
N ARG A 551 -45.29 8.53 0.61
CA ARG A 551 -45.12 7.99 1.98
C ARG A 551 -45.37 9.06 3.04
N LEU A 552 -44.79 10.26 2.84
CA LEU A 552 -44.98 11.39 3.74
C LEU A 552 -46.46 11.83 3.79
N GLU A 553 -47.11 11.99 2.64
CA GLU A 553 -48.52 12.32 2.53
C GLU A 553 -49.42 11.31 3.25
N ALA A 554 -49.16 9.99 3.05
CA ALA A 554 -49.90 8.94 3.73
C ALA A 554 -49.70 8.98 5.26
N THR A 555 -48.49 9.30 5.71
CA THR A 555 -48.15 9.40 7.14
C THR A 555 -48.82 10.63 7.76
N LEU A 556 -48.72 11.77 7.11
CA LEU A 556 -49.36 13.02 7.58
C LEU A 556 -50.90 12.92 7.60
N SER A 557 -51.50 12.31 6.57
CA SER A 557 -52.93 12.04 6.53
C SER A 557 -53.37 11.14 7.70
N LYS A 558 -52.61 10.12 8.05
CA LYS A 558 -52.87 9.30 9.24
C LYS A 558 -52.78 10.10 10.52
N ILE A 559 -51.75 10.94 10.68
CA ILE A 559 -51.58 11.78 11.88
C ILE A 559 -52.73 12.75 12.05
N ALA A 560 -53.12 13.47 10.99
CA ALA A 560 -54.23 14.45 11.00
C ALA A 560 -55.55 13.80 11.42
N ASN A 561 -55.79 12.54 11.11
CA ASN A 561 -57.01 11.81 11.44
C ASN A 561 -56.96 11.10 12.81
N LEU A 562 -55.79 10.98 13.46
CA LEU A 562 -55.64 10.37 14.78
C LEU A 562 -55.87 11.38 15.91
N VAL A 563 -57.05 12.03 15.92
CA VAL A 563 -57.49 12.98 16.96
C VAL A 563 -57.91 12.26 18.24
N PRO A 564 -57.84 12.90 19.42
CA PRO A 564 -58.30 12.31 20.68
C PRO A 564 -59.74 11.72 20.56
N GLY A 565 -59.96 10.53 21.09
CA GLY A 565 -61.20 9.78 20.96
C GLY A 565 -61.34 8.94 19.69
N ARG A 566 -60.50 9.14 18.67
CA ARG A 566 -60.56 8.39 17.40
C ARG A 566 -60.20 6.91 17.64
N LEU A 567 -60.99 6.03 17.04
CA LEU A 567 -60.72 4.60 17.05
C LEU A 567 -59.84 4.19 15.87
N PHE A 568 -58.89 3.27 16.10
CA PHE A 568 -58.05 2.72 15.04
C PHE A 568 -57.65 1.25 15.30
N LEU A 569 -57.27 0.57 14.24
CA LEU A 569 -56.73 -0.80 14.28
C LEU A 569 -55.21 -0.75 14.12
N ASP A 570 -54.51 -1.58 14.89
CA ASP A 570 -53.06 -1.79 14.68
C ASP A 570 -52.82 -2.87 13.59
N ASN A 571 -51.58 -3.09 13.21
CA ASN A 571 -51.19 -4.07 12.19
C ASN A 571 -51.54 -5.52 12.56
N ARG A 572 -52.07 -5.77 13.77
CA ARG A 572 -52.59 -7.06 14.23
C ARG A 572 -54.10 -7.04 14.41
N SER A 573 -54.79 -6.12 13.73
CA SER A 573 -56.24 -5.89 13.79
C SER A 573 -56.77 -5.71 15.22
N ARG A 574 -56.02 -5.15 16.14
CA ARG A 574 -56.44 -4.88 17.49
C ARG A 574 -56.92 -3.45 17.59
N LEU A 575 -58.10 -3.27 18.24
CA LEU A 575 -58.79 -1.98 18.38
C LEU A 575 -58.16 -1.12 19.48
N TYR A 576 -57.90 0.14 19.16
CA TYR A 576 -57.37 1.16 20.06
C TYR A 576 -58.19 2.48 19.96
N CYS A 577 -58.14 3.24 21.06
CA CYS A 577 -58.66 4.59 21.10
C CYS A 577 -57.54 5.59 21.36
N VAL A 578 -57.43 6.64 20.57
CA VAL A 578 -56.44 7.72 20.76
C VAL A 578 -56.81 8.52 22.00
N LEU A 579 -55.90 8.67 22.96
CA LEU A 579 -56.06 9.49 24.14
C LEU A 579 -55.49 10.89 23.97
N LYS A 580 -54.29 10.97 23.39
CA LYS A 580 -53.59 12.25 23.17
C LYS A 580 -52.71 12.15 21.95
N ALA A 581 -52.75 13.18 21.11
CA ALA A 581 -51.74 13.37 20.06
C ALA A 581 -50.43 13.83 20.70
N HIS A 582 -49.29 13.26 20.28
CA HIS A 582 -47.96 13.58 20.84
C HIS A 582 -47.04 13.98 19.68
N THR A 583 -46.73 15.27 19.63
CA THR A 583 -45.71 15.82 18.76
C THR A 583 -44.48 16.21 19.62
N LYS A 584 -43.44 15.35 19.70
CA LYS A 584 -42.09 15.74 20.17
C LYS A 584 -41.17 15.85 18.97
N LYS A 585 -40.12 16.69 19.07
CA LYS A 585 -39.18 17.03 18.01
C LYS A 585 -38.65 15.84 17.17
N ASP A 586 -38.67 14.61 17.70
CA ASP A 586 -38.13 13.42 17.00
C ASP A 586 -39.11 12.22 16.86
N LYS A 587 -40.31 12.28 17.38
CA LYS A 587 -41.31 11.18 17.26
C LYS A 587 -42.74 11.68 17.17
N ASN A 588 -43.28 11.72 15.96
CA ASN A 588 -44.67 11.94 15.73
C ASN A 588 -45.47 10.66 15.99
N GLY A 589 -46.52 10.73 16.82
CA GLY A 589 -47.36 9.57 17.13
C GLY A 589 -48.48 9.91 18.10
N VAL A 590 -49.21 8.89 18.52
CA VAL A 590 -50.34 9.04 19.43
C VAL A 590 -50.19 8.12 20.66
N LEU A 591 -50.57 8.63 21.82
CA LEU A 591 -50.79 7.82 22.98
C LEU A 591 -52.20 7.21 22.89
N ALA A 592 -52.33 5.90 22.92
CA ALA A 592 -53.58 5.20 22.78
C ALA A 592 -53.75 4.08 23.80
N CYS A 593 -54.98 3.74 24.13
CA CYS A 593 -55.28 2.59 24.95
C CYS A 593 -56.00 1.51 24.14
N ARG A 594 -55.77 0.25 24.48
CA ARG A 594 -56.36 -0.90 23.82
C ARG A 594 -57.78 -1.14 24.32
N LEU A 595 -58.75 -1.22 23.41
CA LEU A 595 -60.10 -1.64 23.69
C LEU A 595 -60.13 -3.18 23.67
N ARG A 596 -60.54 -3.82 24.79
CA ARG A 596 -60.67 -5.29 24.90
C ARG A 596 -62.10 -5.61 25.35
N TYR A 597 -62.77 -6.42 24.56
CA TYR A 597 -64.03 -7.05 24.95
C TYR A 597 -63.69 -8.37 25.66
N ARG A 598 -63.62 -8.31 27.00
CA ARG A 598 -63.76 -9.51 27.89
C ARG A 598 -64.25 -9.02 29.27
N GLN A 599 -65.48 -9.42 29.62
CA GLN A 599 -66.00 -9.29 30.97
C GLN A 599 -65.10 -9.98 31.98
N GLY A 600 -64.75 -9.33 33.06
CA GLY A 600 -64.11 -9.96 34.22
C GLY A 600 -62.72 -9.56 34.64
N ARG A 601 -61.94 -8.71 33.93
CA ARG A 601 -60.61 -8.29 34.42
C ARG A 601 -60.60 -6.90 35.12
N LYS A 602 -60.17 -6.88 36.42
CA LYS A 602 -60.06 -5.69 37.28
C LYS A 602 -58.89 -4.72 36.95
N LYS A 603 -58.04 -4.98 35.91
CA LYS A 603 -56.88 -4.15 35.60
C LYS A 603 -57.21 -2.99 34.66
N PRO A 604 -56.67 -1.77 34.92
CA PRO A 604 -56.89 -0.60 34.05
C PRO A 604 -56.33 -0.81 32.65
N PRO A 605 -56.86 -0.11 31.63
CA PRO A 605 -56.38 -0.19 30.26
C PRO A 605 -54.93 0.29 30.17
N LYS A 606 -54.01 -0.50 29.57
CA LYS A 606 -52.61 -0.11 29.37
C LYS A 606 -52.50 0.90 28.22
N MET A 607 -51.95 2.07 28.54
CA MET A 607 -51.62 3.10 27.55
C MET A 607 -50.34 2.69 26.79
N ARG A 608 -50.29 2.94 25.50
CA ARG A 608 -49.12 2.68 24.62
C ARG A 608 -48.98 3.81 23.62
N PHE A 609 -47.73 4.10 23.28
CA PHE A 609 -47.39 5.00 22.18
C PHE A 609 -47.43 4.22 20.86
N PHE A 610 -48.06 4.84 19.84
CA PHE A 610 -48.14 4.32 18.48
C PHE A 610 -47.55 5.32 17.49
N ALA A 611 -46.57 4.88 16.73
CA ALA A 611 -46.15 5.59 15.53
C ALA A 611 -47.15 5.32 14.39
N PRO A 612 -47.31 6.24 13.45
CA PRO A 612 -48.33 6.17 12.37
C PRO A 612 -48.21 4.89 11.52
N GLU A 613 -46.99 4.34 11.38
CA GLU A 613 -46.73 3.13 10.61
C GLU A 613 -47.33 1.87 11.22
N ARG A 614 -47.63 1.90 12.53
CA ARG A 614 -48.26 0.78 13.26
C ARG A 614 -49.81 0.81 13.23
N VAL A 615 -50.37 1.83 12.56
CA VAL A 615 -51.81 1.98 12.38
C VAL A 615 -52.21 1.43 11.03
N SER A 616 -52.97 0.32 11.01
CA SER A 616 -53.45 -0.33 9.78
C SER A 616 -54.70 0.37 9.22
N ALA A 617 -55.67 0.69 10.05
CA ALA A 617 -56.91 1.38 9.65
C ALA A 617 -57.38 2.34 10.74
N ILE A 618 -57.84 3.50 10.32
CA ILE A 618 -58.50 4.51 11.17
C ILE A 618 -60.02 4.40 10.95
N LEU A 619 -60.76 4.32 12.03
CA LEU A 619 -62.24 4.14 11.97
C LEU A 619 -62.95 5.46 12.02
N ASN A 620 -64.18 5.54 11.45
CA ASN A 620 -64.94 6.76 11.36
C ASN A 620 -65.61 7.19 12.70
N LYS A 621 -65.47 6.41 13.77
CA LYS A 621 -66.05 6.70 15.09
C LYS A 621 -65.06 7.46 15.97
N VAL A 622 -65.48 8.55 16.58
CA VAL A 622 -64.80 9.32 17.63
C VAL A 622 -65.60 9.18 18.90
N VAL A 623 -64.93 8.78 19.94
CA VAL A 623 -65.52 8.63 21.28
C VAL A 623 -65.25 9.91 22.05
N ASN A 624 -66.22 10.44 22.70
CA ASN A 624 -66.08 11.67 23.49
C ASN A 624 -65.31 11.33 24.79
N ILE A 625 -64.02 11.69 24.83
CA ILE A 625 -63.16 11.53 25.97
C ILE A 625 -62.50 12.86 26.32
N ARG A 626 -62.27 13.12 27.63
CA ARG A 626 -61.46 14.25 28.08
C ARG A 626 -60.02 13.75 28.38
N SER A 627 -59.06 14.59 28.12
CA SER A 627 -57.62 14.24 28.36
C SER A 627 -57.32 13.99 29.84
N THR A 628 -58.18 14.36 30.73
CA THR A 628 -58.13 14.24 32.21
C THR A 628 -58.94 13.07 32.75
N ASP A 629 -59.62 12.29 31.91
CA ASP A 629 -60.44 11.16 32.33
C ASP A 629 -59.59 10.08 33.02
N ASP A 630 -60.04 9.66 34.23
CA ASP A 630 -59.35 8.60 34.95
C ASP A 630 -59.53 7.21 34.27
N PRO A 631 -58.72 6.21 34.62
CA PRO A 631 -58.79 4.90 33.99
C PRO A 631 -60.15 4.18 34.19
N ASN A 632 -60.91 4.48 35.25
CA ASN A 632 -62.24 3.89 35.53
C ASN A 632 -63.33 4.55 34.69
N THR A 633 -63.28 5.87 34.49
CA THR A 633 -64.16 6.62 33.59
C THR A 633 -63.91 6.15 32.13
N LEU A 634 -62.66 6.02 31.70
CA LEU A 634 -62.35 5.46 30.38
C LEU A 634 -62.87 4.04 30.21
N LYS A 635 -62.80 3.19 31.26
CA LYS A 635 -63.34 1.83 31.23
C LYS A 635 -64.84 1.82 31.03
N ARG A 636 -65.60 2.74 31.68
CA ARG A 636 -67.03 2.86 31.57
C ARG A 636 -67.45 3.37 30.18
N ILE A 637 -66.79 4.40 29.66
CA ILE A 637 -66.99 4.91 28.30
C ILE A 637 -66.75 3.82 27.25
N PHE A 638 -65.67 3.05 27.39
CA PHE A 638 -65.31 1.99 26.44
C PHE A 638 -66.22 0.77 26.49
N SER A 639 -66.89 0.48 27.64
CA SER A 639 -67.88 -0.61 27.69
C SER A 639 -69.11 -0.33 26.87
N HIS A 640 -69.56 0.96 26.77
CA HIS A 640 -70.65 1.36 25.89
C HIS A 640 -70.28 1.41 24.39
N VAL A 641 -68.99 1.66 24.06
CA VAL A 641 -68.56 1.77 22.66
C VAL A 641 -68.58 0.41 21.96
N LEU A 642 -68.36 -0.66 22.71
CA LEU A 642 -68.18 -2.04 22.21
C LEU A 642 -69.47 -2.84 22.08
N SER A 643 -70.60 -2.25 22.39
CA SER A 643 -71.96 -2.87 22.19
C SER A 643 -72.45 -2.81 20.74
N ASP A 644 -71.86 -1.95 19.89
CA ASP A 644 -72.20 -1.79 18.49
C ASP A 644 -71.24 -2.48 17.53
N GLU A 645 -71.62 -2.68 16.27
CA GLU A 645 -70.75 -3.19 15.21
C GLU A 645 -69.53 -2.33 15.01
N LEU A 646 -68.40 -2.98 14.60
CA LEU A 646 -67.13 -2.30 14.30
C LEU A 646 -67.39 -1.19 13.25
N PRO A 647 -66.99 0.04 13.56
CA PRO A 647 -67.23 1.17 12.64
C PRO A 647 -66.46 0.98 11.34
N SER A 648 -66.94 1.48 10.23
CA SER A 648 -66.32 1.41 8.93
C SER A 648 -64.96 2.19 8.92
N PRO A 649 -63.97 1.77 8.11
CA PRO A 649 -62.72 2.54 7.95
C PRO A 649 -62.99 3.95 7.42
N LEU A 650 -62.29 4.92 7.98
CA LEU A 650 -62.36 6.31 7.54
C LEU A 650 -61.66 6.46 6.19
N LYS A 651 -62.28 7.10 5.21
CA LYS A 651 -61.61 7.54 3.99
C LYS A 651 -60.59 8.61 4.38
N ALA A 652 -59.35 8.54 3.83
CA ALA A 652 -58.33 9.55 4.08
C ALA A 652 -58.87 10.96 3.74
N LEU A 653 -58.77 11.87 4.70
CA LEU A 653 -59.10 13.28 4.46
C LEU A 653 -57.95 13.97 3.69
N PRO A 654 -58.26 15.02 2.89
CA PRO A 654 -57.22 15.84 2.29
C PRO A 654 -56.30 16.43 3.37
N LEU A 655 -55.04 16.68 3.02
CA LEU A 655 -54.05 17.30 3.90
C LEU A 655 -54.48 18.76 4.18
N GLY A 656 -54.33 19.20 5.41
CA GLY A 656 -54.55 20.60 5.79
C GLY A 656 -53.38 21.50 5.34
N GLU A 657 -53.50 22.81 5.57
CA GLU A 657 -52.48 23.78 5.13
C GLU A 657 -51.12 23.56 5.76
N GLU A 658 -51.04 23.13 7.02
CA GLU A 658 -49.78 22.83 7.71
C GLU A 658 -49.08 21.57 7.16
N GLU A 659 -49.84 20.55 6.82
CA GLU A 659 -49.35 19.31 6.22
C GLU A 659 -48.88 19.56 4.78
N ILE A 660 -49.61 20.40 4.02
CA ILE A 660 -49.21 20.81 2.67
C ILE A 660 -47.87 21.55 2.69
N LYS A 661 -47.62 22.43 3.69
CA LYS A 661 -46.33 23.11 3.87
C LYS A 661 -45.18 22.13 4.06
N LYS A 662 -45.39 21.00 4.75
CA LYS A 662 -44.36 19.97 4.97
C LYS A 662 -44.06 19.16 3.70
N VAL A 663 -45.00 19.00 2.80
CA VAL A 663 -44.84 18.27 1.52
C VAL A 663 -44.33 19.18 0.40
N LYS A 664 -44.54 20.50 0.52
CA LYS A 664 -44.16 21.49 -0.50
C LYS A 664 -42.70 21.38 -0.98
N PRO A 665 -41.66 21.24 -0.12
CA PRO A 665 -40.27 21.13 -0.59
C PRO A 665 -40.03 19.96 -1.55
N LEU A 666 -40.66 18.81 -1.29
CA LEU A 666 -40.56 17.64 -2.18
C LEU A 666 -41.27 17.89 -3.52
N LYS A 667 -42.43 18.59 -3.49
CA LYS A 667 -43.12 18.96 -4.70
C LYS A 667 -42.33 19.96 -5.54
N ASP A 668 -41.75 20.98 -4.90
CA ASP A 668 -40.93 22.00 -5.57
C ASP A 668 -39.68 21.37 -6.17
N ARG A 669 -39.06 20.40 -5.49
CA ARG A 669 -37.92 19.64 -6.01
C ARG A 669 -38.29 18.82 -7.25
N ILE A 670 -39.44 18.17 -7.27
CA ILE A 670 -39.93 17.45 -8.46
C ILE A 670 -40.11 18.43 -9.63
N VAL A 671 -40.77 19.57 -9.41
CA VAL A 671 -40.95 20.59 -10.44
C VAL A 671 -39.63 21.13 -10.99
N LEU A 672 -38.62 21.29 -10.12
CA LEU A 672 -37.28 21.71 -10.54
C LEU A 672 -36.60 20.66 -11.46
N LEU A 673 -36.69 19.39 -11.06
CA LEU A 673 -36.14 18.29 -11.86
C LEU A 673 -36.87 18.09 -13.19
N GLU A 674 -38.21 18.32 -13.21
CA GLU A 674 -38.99 18.31 -14.45
C GLU A 674 -38.57 19.44 -15.38
N LYS A 675 -38.34 20.64 -14.86
CA LYS A 675 -37.81 21.77 -15.64
C LYS A 675 -36.41 21.48 -16.20
N GLU A 676 -35.55 20.91 -15.35
CA GLU A 676 -34.22 20.52 -15.79
C GLU A 676 -34.28 19.48 -16.93
N ARG A 677 -35.15 18.47 -16.79
CA ARG A 677 -35.39 17.48 -17.84
C ARG A 677 -35.87 18.14 -19.14
N ASP A 678 -36.83 19.07 -19.03
CA ASP A 678 -37.46 19.70 -20.18
C ASP A 678 -36.54 20.70 -20.90
N GLN A 679 -35.51 21.21 -20.23
CA GLN A 679 -34.45 22.04 -20.80
C GLN A 679 -33.37 21.25 -21.58
N LEU A 680 -33.34 19.93 -21.42
CA LEU A 680 -32.34 19.12 -22.15
C LEU A 680 -32.56 19.19 -23.65
N ILE A 681 -31.43 19.20 -24.40
CA ILE A 681 -31.42 19.24 -25.86
C ILE A 681 -32.24 18.11 -26.48
N CYS A 682 -32.34 16.98 -25.78
CA CYS A 682 -33.11 15.81 -26.22
C CYS A 682 -34.60 16.12 -26.47
N ASN A 683 -35.22 17.02 -25.72
CA ASN A 683 -36.65 17.35 -25.87
C ASN A 683 -36.97 18.15 -27.14
N ARG A 684 -35.92 18.75 -27.75
CA ARG A 684 -36.00 19.43 -29.05
C ARG A 684 -35.52 18.59 -30.21
N CYS A 685 -35.07 17.35 -29.94
CA CYS A 685 -34.50 16.45 -30.90
C CYS A 685 -35.60 15.58 -31.54
N GLU A 686 -35.62 15.49 -32.85
CA GLU A 686 -36.58 14.65 -33.61
C GLU A 686 -36.45 13.15 -33.25
N HIS A 687 -35.29 12.73 -32.71
CA HIS A 687 -35.01 11.36 -32.29
C HIS A 687 -35.34 11.08 -30.81
N PHE A 688 -36.04 11.96 -30.10
CA PHE A 688 -36.37 11.77 -28.69
C PHE A 688 -37.06 10.41 -28.44
N LEU A 689 -38.06 10.06 -29.28
CA LEU A 689 -38.79 8.79 -29.14
C LEU A 689 -37.89 7.57 -29.48
N THR A 690 -36.92 7.70 -30.38
CA THR A 690 -35.94 6.67 -30.69
C THR A 690 -35.02 6.41 -29.49
N CYS A 691 -34.51 7.49 -28.89
CA CYS A 691 -33.58 7.40 -27.76
C CYS A 691 -34.24 6.95 -26.45
N HIS A 692 -35.51 7.43 -26.19
CA HIS A 692 -36.13 7.28 -24.87
C HIS A 692 -37.49 6.57 -24.92
N GLY A 693 -38.00 6.23 -26.11
CA GLY A 693 -39.22 5.46 -26.30
C GLY A 693 -39.07 3.96 -26.01
N ARG A 694 -40.18 3.30 -25.58
CA ARG A 694 -40.17 1.89 -25.24
C ARG A 694 -40.06 0.92 -26.41
N HIS A 695 -40.17 1.39 -27.64
CA HIS A 695 -40.34 0.55 -28.82
C HIS A 695 -39.07 0.28 -29.64
N ASN A 696 -37.96 0.97 -29.39
CA ASN A 696 -36.70 0.76 -30.13
C ASN A 696 -35.71 -0.14 -29.41
N ARG A 697 -36.01 -1.43 -29.33
CA ARG A 697 -35.16 -2.44 -28.68
C ARG A 697 -33.78 -2.51 -29.30
N SER A 698 -33.63 -2.37 -30.60
CA SER A 698 -32.37 -2.42 -31.32
C SER A 698 -31.44 -1.28 -30.92
N PHE A 699 -31.95 -0.04 -30.86
CA PHE A 699 -31.18 1.12 -30.38
C PHE A 699 -30.75 0.95 -28.92
N GLN A 700 -31.65 0.51 -28.03
CA GLN A 700 -31.36 0.32 -26.63
C GLN A 700 -30.29 -0.79 -26.40
N SER A 701 -30.31 -1.85 -27.21
CA SER A 701 -29.26 -2.88 -27.16
C SER A 701 -27.91 -2.32 -27.54
N VAL A 702 -27.82 -1.58 -28.66
CA VAL A 702 -26.55 -0.99 -29.13
C VAL A 702 -26.05 0.08 -28.14
N LEU A 703 -26.94 0.89 -27.58
CA LEU A 703 -26.58 1.88 -26.56
C LEU A 703 -26.06 1.21 -25.28
N LYS A 704 -26.66 0.10 -24.87
CA LYS A 704 -26.20 -0.70 -23.72
C LYS A 704 -24.81 -1.31 -24.00
N ASP A 705 -24.60 -1.89 -25.18
CA ASP A 705 -23.30 -2.45 -25.56
C ASP A 705 -22.22 -1.36 -25.62
N PHE A 706 -22.56 -0.19 -26.21
CA PHE A 706 -21.66 0.97 -26.18
C PHE A 706 -21.37 1.44 -24.76
N SER A 707 -22.38 1.50 -23.89
CA SER A 707 -22.19 1.86 -22.48
C SER A 707 -21.23 0.91 -21.77
N HIS A 708 -21.39 -0.40 -21.94
CA HIS A 708 -20.50 -1.39 -21.34
C HIS A 708 -19.05 -1.29 -21.84
N LEU A 709 -18.88 -1.10 -23.15
CA LEU A 709 -17.56 -0.89 -23.76
C LEU A 709 -16.93 0.42 -23.29
N TRP A 710 -17.72 1.48 -23.19
CA TRP A 710 -17.29 2.78 -22.70
C TRP A 710 -16.88 2.73 -21.22
N ASP A 711 -17.68 2.06 -20.37
CA ASP A 711 -17.38 1.89 -18.96
C ASP A 711 -16.12 1.04 -18.75
N ALA A 712 -15.97 -0.05 -19.51
CA ALA A 712 -14.76 -0.87 -19.48
C ALA A 712 -13.52 -0.07 -19.94
N ALA A 713 -13.68 0.77 -20.96
CA ALA A 713 -12.61 1.61 -21.47
C ALA A 713 -12.20 2.73 -20.49
N ASN A 714 -13.09 3.18 -19.61
CA ASN A 714 -12.84 4.29 -18.68
C ASN A 714 -12.77 3.85 -17.20
N ALA A 715 -12.85 2.55 -16.91
CA ALA A 715 -12.99 2.03 -15.54
C ALA A 715 -11.89 2.52 -14.57
N VAL A 716 -10.63 2.58 -15.02
CA VAL A 716 -9.52 3.03 -14.16
C VAL A 716 -9.55 4.55 -13.97
N ARG A 717 -9.86 5.29 -15.03
CA ARG A 717 -10.02 6.75 -14.98
C ARG A 717 -11.09 7.17 -13.99
N GLU A 718 -12.27 6.54 -14.08
CA GLU A 718 -13.39 6.82 -13.20
C GLU A 718 -13.10 6.38 -11.76
N LYS A 719 -12.35 5.30 -11.58
CA LYS A 719 -11.98 4.80 -10.26
C LYS A 719 -11.08 5.78 -9.51
N LEU A 720 -9.98 6.24 -10.11
CA LEU A 720 -9.06 7.19 -9.47
C LEU A 720 -9.78 8.50 -9.12
N TRP A 721 -10.60 9.02 -10.04
CA TRP A 721 -11.39 10.21 -9.78
C TRP A 721 -12.46 9.99 -8.70
N ALA A 722 -13.14 8.86 -8.70
CA ALA A 722 -14.12 8.51 -7.67
C ALA A 722 -13.45 8.38 -6.29
N ASP A 723 -12.26 7.78 -6.24
CA ASP A 723 -11.48 7.69 -5.01
C ASP A 723 -11.02 9.07 -4.53
N PHE A 724 -10.59 9.96 -5.44
CA PHE A 724 -10.27 11.35 -5.10
C PHE A 724 -11.49 12.08 -4.51
N ILE A 725 -12.64 12.02 -5.19
CA ILE A 725 -13.88 12.66 -4.71
C ILE A 725 -14.32 12.08 -3.36
N ARG A 726 -14.14 10.79 -3.14
CA ARG A 726 -14.46 10.16 -1.84
C ARG A 726 -13.59 10.75 -0.72
N HIS A 727 -12.29 10.91 -0.94
CA HIS A 727 -11.37 11.55 0.01
C HIS A 727 -11.69 13.03 0.20
N LEU A 728 -11.95 13.74 -0.88
CA LEU A 728 -12.34 15.16 -0.86
C LEU A 728 -13.59 15.40 -0.02
N ASN A 729 -14.63 14.60 -0.26
CA ASN A 729 -15.89 14.71 0.50
C ASN A 729 -15.68 14.42 1.99
N PHE A 730 -14.85 13.44 2.32
CA PHE A 730 -14.51 13.14 3.70
C PHE A 730 -13.75 14.29 4.35
N LEU A 731 -12.72 14.84 3.70
CA LEU A 731 -11.96 15.99 4.18
C LEU A 731 -12.83 17.24 4.33
N THR A 732 -13.80 17.42 3.45
CA THR A 732 -14.78 18.51 3.56
C THR A 732 -15.71 18.33 4.77
N ALA A 733 -16.18 17.10 5.01
CA ALA A 733 -17.00 16.77 6.18
C ALA A 733 -16.25 16.96 7.50
N GLU A 734 -14.94 16.68 7.52
CA GLU A 734 -14.06 16.84 8.69
C GLU A 734 -13.48 18.27 8.82
N GLY A 735 -13.79 19.18 7.90
CA GLY A 735 -13.42 20.60 7.98
C GLY A 735 -12.01 20.95 7.51
N TYR A 736 -11.30 20.05 6.85
CA TYR A 736 -10.00 20.34 6.24
C TYR A 736 -10.11 21.00 4.86
N VAL A 737 -11.26 20.85 4.19
CA VAL A 737 -11.54 21.41 2.88
C VAL A 737 -12.87 22.14 2.92
N LYS A 738 -12.95 23.30 2.25
CA LYS A 738 -14.19 24.08 2.08
C LYS A 738 -15.08 23.46 1.01
N ASN A 739 -16.37 23.78 1.00
CA ASN A 739 -17.33 23.28 0.01
C ASN A 739 -16.96 23.63 -1.46
N ASN A 740 -16.13 24.63 -1.68
CA ASN A 740 -15.64 25.01 -3.00
C ASN A 740 -14.35 24.29 -3.41
N GLY A 741 -13.88 23.30 -2.64
CA GLY A 741 -12.66 22.56 -2.89
C GLY A 741 -11.37 23.22 -2.39
N ALA A 742 -11.39 24.45 -1.88
CA ALA A 742 -10.22 25.11 -1.32
C ALA A 742 -9.91 24.60 0.09
N LEU A 743 -8.62 24.53 0.45
CA LEU A 743 -8.21 24.17 1.79
C LEU A 743 -8.64 25.19 2.84
N THR A 744 -9.00 24.71 4.02
CA THR A 744 -9.11 25.53 5.24
C THR A 744 -7.71 25.78 5.80
N ASP A 745 -7.60 26.58 6.86
CA ASP A 745 -6.32 26.77 7.54
C ASP A 745 -5.81 25.43 8.12
N ASP A 746 -6.72 24.61 8.67
CA ASP A 746 -6.42 23.25 9.10
C ASP A 746 -5.96 22.37 7.94
N GLY A 747 -6.58 22.48 6.78
CA GLY A 747 -6.15 21.77 5.58
C GLY A 747 -4.77 22.19 5.10
N ARG A 748 -4.43 23.47 5.20
CA ARG A 748 -3.12 23.98 4.78
C ARG A 748 -1.96 23.46 5.62
N TRP A 749 -2.04 23.53 6.95
CA TRP A 749 -0.97 22.98 7.76
C TRP A 749 -0.97 21.44 7.78
N ALA A 750 -2.16 20.79 7.70
CA ALA A 750 -2.23 19.33 7.62
C ALA A 750 -1.58 18.77 6.35
N SER A 751 -1.59 19.52 5.24
CA SER A 751 -0.90 19.13 4.00
C SER A 751 0.63 19.03 4.15
N GLN A 752 1.22 19.72 5.14
CA GLN A 752 2.65 19.64 5.45
C GLN A 752 3.01 18.30 6.14
N LEU A 753 2.03 17.61 6.71
CA LEU A 753 2.23 16.31 7.35
C LEU A 753 2.28 15.20 6.30
N ARG A 754 3.46 14.97 5.74
CA ARG A 754 3.73 13.91 4.74
C ARG A 754 4.26 12.65 5.43
N ILE A 755 3.44 12.11 6.35
CA ILE A 755 3.79 11.11 7.35
C ILE A 755 2.84 9.91 7.29
N ASP A 756 3.13 8.90 8.11
CA ASP A 756 2.20 7.80 8.36
C ASP A 756 0.93 8.33 9.07
N HIS A 757 -0.22 7.93 8.59
CA HIS A 757 -1.52 8.35 9.15
C HIS A 757 -1.72 9.87 9.31
N PRO A 758 -1.48 10.71 8.29
CA PRO A 758 -1.43 12.16 8.41
C PRO A 758 -2.70 12.75 9.01
N LEU A 759 -3.87 12.23 8.63
CA LEU A 759 -5.16 12.73 9.12
C LEU A 759 -5.39 12.41 10.61
N MET A 760 -4.89 11.26 11.09
CA MET A 760 -5.01 10.89 12.52
C MET A 760 -4.13 11.81 13.38
N ILE A 761 -2.93 12.11 12.91
CA ILE A 761 -2.01 13.00 13.62
C ILE A 761 -2.52 14.45 13.54
N ALA A 762 -3.02 14.89 12.38
CA ALA A 762 -3.62 16.21 12.23
C ALA A 762 -4.81 16.41 13.18
N GLU A 763 -5.71 15.42 13.27
CA GLU A 763 -6.83 15.48 14.21
C GLU A 763 -6.36 15.49 15.66
N GLY A 764 -5.35 14.69 16.00
CA GLY A 764 -4.75 14.69 17.33
C GLY A 764 -4.16 16.04 17.73
N LEU A 765 -3.52 16.76 16.79
CA LEU A 765 -3.04 18.13 16.97
C LEU A 765 -4.19 19.11 17.18
N ARG A 766 -5.20 19.05 16.30
CA ARG A 766 -6.38 19.92 16.37
C ARG A 766 -7.13 19.80 17.69
N LEU A 767 -7.21 18.59 18.24
CA LEU A 767 -7.88 18.29 19.50
C LEU A 767 -6.96 18.47 20.74
N GLY A 768 -5.69 18.88 20.57
CA GLY A 768 -4.74 19.05 21.67
C GLY A 768 -4.44 17.73 22.43
N LEU A 769 -4.41 16.59 21.73
CA LEU A 769 -4.23 15.28 22.34
C LEU A 769 -2.75 14.92 22.56
N PHE A 770 -1.84 15.65 21.95
CA PHE A 770 -0.39 15.44 22.09
C PHE A 770 0.21 16.36 23.15
N PRO A 771 1.17 15.84 23.95
CA PRO A 771 1.82 16.65 24.99
C PRO A 771 2.74 17.70 24.39
N GLU A 772 2.59 18.95 24.85
CA GLU A 772 3.38 20.10 24.36
C GLU A 772 4.68 20.31 25.14
N SER A 773 4.86 19.67 26.31
CA SER A 773 6.00 19.89 27.20
C SER A 773 6.78 18.63 27.59
N ASP A 774 6.29 17.44 27.25
CA ASP A 774 6.98 16.18 27.55
C ASP A 774 7.44 15.49 26.26
N PRO A 775 8.72 15.56 25.92
CA PRO A 775 9.24 14.97 24.69
C PRO A 775 9.24 13.45 24.70
N CYS A 776 9.33 12.81 25.87
CA CYS A 776 9.25 11.33 25.96
C CYS A 776 7.83 10.83 25.70
N LEU A 777 6.83 11.49 26.26
CA LEU A 777 5.43 11.16 25.98
C LEU A 777 5.06 11.47 24.54
N LEU A 778 5.51 12.59 23.96
CA LEU A 778 5.25 12.93 22.56
C LEU A 778 5.82 11.87 21.63
N ALA A 779 7.09 11.49 21.79
CA ALA A 779 7.71 10.44 20.98
C ALA A 779 6.93 9.12 21.08
N ALA A 780 6.52 8.74 22.30
CA ALA A 780 5.76 7.53 22.55
C ALA A 780 4.39 7.53 21.83
N LEU A 781 3.65 8.64 21.91
CA LEU A 781 2.32 8.73 21.29
C LEU A 781 2.41 8.79 19.75
N ILE A 782 3.47 9.36 19.18
CA ILE A 782 3.68 9.34 17.73
C ILE A 782 4.08 7.95 17.23
N ALA A 783 4.80 7.16 18.03
CA ALA A 783 5.24 5.82 17.66
C ALA A 783 4.09 4.85 17.32
N VAL A 784 2.88 5.07 17.86
CA VAL A 784 1.74 4.20 17.59
C VAL A 784 1.21 4.30 16.16
N PHE A 785 1.55 5.37 15.43
CA PHE A 785 1.09 5.60 14.07
C PHE A 785 2.06 5.07 13.00
N VAL A 786 3.29 4.71 13.36
CA VAL A 786 4.33 4.32 12.40
C VAL A 786 4.41 2.83 12.13
N TYR A 787 3.68 2.01 12.87
CA TYR A 787 3.76 0.57 12.76
C TYR A 787 2.64 -0.01 11.88
N ASP A 788 3.00 -0.68 10.78
CA ASP A 788 2.08 -1.12 9.74
C ASP A 788 1.69 -2.61 9.82
N ARG A 789 2.36 -3.38 10.70
CA ARG A 789 2.18 -4.83 10.76
C ARG A 789 1.24 -5.22 11.90
N GLU A 790 0.26 -6.07 11.61
CA GLU A 790 -0.48 -6.81 12.64
C GLU A 790 0.43 -7.92 13.16
N ILE A 791 1.18 -7.63 14.22
CA ILE A 791 1.95 -8.64 14.96
C ILE A 791 1.27 -8.81 16.30
N GLU A 792 0.96 -10.05 16.65
CA GLU A 792 0.65 -10.42 18.04
C GLU A 792 1.96 -10.33 18.83
N VAL A 793 2.12 -9.26 19.57
CA VAL A 793 3.27 -9.05 20.47
C VAL A 793 2.84 -9.45 21.87
N GLU A 794 3.60 -10.33 22.49
CA GLU A 794 3.46 -10.57 23.94
C GLU A 794 3.88 -9.31 24.69
N PHE A 795 2.92 -8.63 25.30
CA PHE A 795 3.14 -7.34 25.94
C PHE A 795 2.41 -7.26 27.28
N ASP A 796 3.18 -7.01 28.34
CA ASP A 796 2.67 -6.88 29.70
C ASP A 796 2.26 -5.43 30.01
N GLN A 797 0.98 -5.12 29.83
CA GLN A 797 0.43 -3.79 30.10
C GLN A 797 0.59 -3.33 31.57
N SER A 798 0.74 -4.25 32.52
CA SER A 798 0.86 -3.90 33.93
C SER A 798 2.18 -3.18 34.27
N LYS A 799 3.19 -3.34 33.41
CA LYS A 799 4.51 -2.71 33.55
C LYS A 799 4.60 -1.30 32.94
N VAL A 800 3.55 -0.87 32.26
CA VAL A 800 3.54 0.44 31.59
C VAL A 800 3.30 1.55 32.63
N PRO A 801 4.09 2.63 32.63
CA PRO A 801 3.86 3.77 33.53
C PRO A 801 2.46 4.35 33.36
N LYS A 802 1.80 4.65 34.48
CA LYS A 802 0.42 5.15 34.49
C LYS A 802 0.25 6.42 33.67
N GLU A 803 1.22 7.35 33.72
CA GLU A 803 1.20 8.59 32.92
C GLU A 803 1.10 8.33 31.41
N LEU A 804 1.83 7.32 30.91
CA LEU A 804 1.76 6.93 29.51
C LEU A 804 0.41 6.29 29.16
N VAL A 805 -0.11 5.43 30.03
CA VAL A 805 -1.42 4.78 29.83
C VAL A 805 -2.53 5.83 29.80
N ASP A 806 -2.50 6.81 30.70
CA ASP A 806 -3.48 7.89 30.76
C ASP A 806 -3.41 8.79 29.52
N ALA A 807 -2.21 9.16 29.07
CA ALA A 807 -1.99 9.96 27.85
C ALA A 807 -2.45 9.19 26.59
N TYR A 808 -2.07 7.91 26.48
CA TYR A 808 -2.48 7.04 25.38
C TYR A 808 -4.01 6.88 25.33
N ASN A 809 -4.67 6.65 26.46
CA ASN A 809 -6.12 6.50 26.51
C ASN A 809 -6.85 7.79 26.14
N ARG A 810 -6.35 8.96 26.57
CA ARG A 810 -6.89 10.27 26.15
C ARG A 810 -6.79 10.42 24.64
N MET A 811 -5.62 10.17 24.07
CA MET A 811 -5.41 10.24 22.62
C MET A 811 -6.31 9.26 21.88
N LYS A 812 -6.33 7.99 22.27
CA LYS A 812 -7.13 6.95 21.61
C LYS A 812 -8.62 7.28 21.64
N ASN A 813 -9.15 7.70 22.81
CA ASN A 813 -10.56 8.04 22.95
C ASN A 813 -10.92 9.30 22.16
N GLY A 814 -10.03 10.29 22.09
CA GLY A 814 -10.22 11.50 21.28
C GLY A 814 -10.25 11.21 19.77
N LEU A 815 -9.46 10.24 19.31
CA LEU A 815 -9.41 9.84 17.90
C LEU A 815 -10.47 8.82 17.50
N LEU A 816 -11.15 8.17 18.44
CA LEU A 816 -12.15 7.14 18.17
C LEU A 816 -13.27 7.62 17.23
N PRO A 817 -13.86 8.85 17.37
CA PRO A 817 -14.88 9.34 16.46
C PRO A 817 -14.41 9.41 15.01
N LEU A 818 -13.17 9.85 14.76
CA LEU A 818 -12.59 9.89 13.41
C LEU A 818 -12.38 8.48 12.86
N MET A 819 -11.91 7.53 13.68
CA MET A 819 -11.72 6.13 13.29
C MET A 819 -13.05 5.48 12.88
N GLU A 820 -14.14 5.73 13.62
CA GLU A 820 -15.49 5.25 13.30
C GLU A 820 -15.99 5.85 11.99
N LYS A 821 -15.85 7.16 11.80
CA LYS A 821 -16.22 7.84 10.55
C LYS A 821 -15.43 7.29 9.36
N LYS A 822 -14.11 7.10 9.48
CA LYS A 822 -13.28 6.46 8.45
C LYS A 822 -13.83 5.08 8.08
N THR A 823 -14.16 4.25 9.07
CA THR A 823 -14.72 2.93 8.84
C THR A 823 -16.07 2.98 8.11
N ILE A 824 -16.98 3.89 8.50
CA ILE A 824 -18.27 4.09 7.86
C ILE A 824 -18.11 4.48 6.38
N HIS A 825 -17.11 5.31 6.06
CA HIS A 825 -16.83 5.76 4.68
C HIS A 825 -15.94 4.80 3.89
N GLY A 826 -15.64 3.61 4.45
CA GLY A 826 -14.86 2.57 3.77
C GLY A 826 -13.36 2.86 3.66
N PHE A 827 -12.82 3.73 4.54
CA PHE A 827 -11.38 3.94 4.64
C PHE A 827 -10.75 2.95 5.62
N PRO A 828 -9.54 2.46 5.34
CA PRO A 828 -8.85 1.57 6.25
C PRO A 828 -8.53 2.28 7.57
N VAL A 829 -8.77 1.59 8.67
CA VAL A 829 -8.37 2.03 10.00
C VAL A 829 -7.43 0.97 10.57
N ARG A 830 -6.24 1.39 10.96
CA ARG A 830 -5.24 0.51 11.56
C ARG A 830 -5.33 0.58 13.09
N PRO A 831 -5.00 -0.52 13.80
CA PRO A 831 -4.90 -0.52 15.24
C PRO A 831 -3.84 0.49 15.72
N ILE A 832 -4.06 1.06 16.89
CA ILE A 832 -3.10 1.94 17.58
C ILE A 832 -2.47 1.11 18.71
N PRO A 833 -1.26 0.54 18.54
CA PRO A 833 -0.70 -0.42 19.50
C PRO A 833 -0.03 0.28 20.70
N LEU A 834 -0.49 0.00 21.91
CA LEU A 834 0.11 0.53 23.13
C LEU A 834 1.58 0.08 23.35
N TRP A 835 1.92 -1.13 22.88
CA TRP A 835 3.29 -1.64 23.02
C TRP A 835 4.32 -0.75 22.28
N ALA A 836 3.96 -0.18 21.12
CA ALA A 836 4.85 0.73 20.40
C ALA A 836 5.14 2.01 21.20
N ALA A 837 4.10 2.57 21.83
CA ALA A 837 4.26 3.70 22.74
C ALA A 837 5.14 3.35 23.95
N ALA A 838 4.92 2.21 24.59
CA ALA A 838 5.70 1.77 25.75
C ALA A 838 7.17 1.55 25.40
N THR A 839 7.44 0.95 24.26
CA THR A 839 8.81 0.70 23.78
C THR A 839 9.57 2.01 23.53
N ILE A 840 8.97 2.95 22.78
CA ILE A 840 9.61 4.25 22.52
C ILE A 840 9.69 5.11 23.78
N TYR A 841 8.71 5.04 24.67
CA TYR A 841 8.78 5.73 25.94
C TYR A 841 9.95 5.26 26.80
N ALA A 842 10.12 3.94 26.92
CA ALA A 842 11.24 3.36 27.67
C ALA A 842 12.59 3.78 27.05
N TRP A 843 12.69 3.78 25.73
CA TRP A 843 13.87 4.26 25.01
C TRP A 843 14.13 5.75 25.25
N ALA A 844 13.14 6.60 25.11
CA ALA A 844 13.26 8.04 25.32
C ALA A 844 13.63 8.41 26.77
N LYS A 845 13.18 7.64 27.76
CA LYS A 845 13.57 7.80 29.17
C LYS A 845 14.97 7.27 29.49
N GLY A 846 15.73 6.77 28.51
CA GLY A 846 17.12 6.36 28.68
C GLY A 846 17.35 4.92 29.08
N LEU A 847 16.36 4.04 28.97
CA LEU A 847 16.56 2.61 29.22
C LEU A 847 17.57 2.04 28.22
N ASP A 848 18.41 1.10 28.66
CA ASP A 848 19.40 0.43 27.82
C ASP A 848 18.75 -0.33 26.66
N TRP A 849 19.42 -0.37 25.50
CA TRP A 849 18.93 -0.98 24.28
C TRP A 849 18.44 -2.43 24.47
N GLU A 850 19.23 -3.27 25.13
CA GLU A 850 18.90 -4.68 25.39
C GLU A 850 17.62 -4.82 26.24
N ARG A 851 17.39 -3.91 27.20
CA ARG A 851 16.17 -3.92 28.03
C ARG A 851 14.96 -3.41 27.26
N VAL A 852 15.14 -2.44 26.36
CA VAL A 852 14.05 -1.94 25.51
C VAL A 852 13.56 -3.03 24.58
N LEU A 853 14.43 -3.87 24.01
CA LEU A 853 14.04 -5.03 23.21
C LEU A 853 13.09 -5.98 23.94
N THR A 854 13.24 -6.12 25.25
CA THR A 854 12.38 -7.00 26.07
C THR A 854 11.01 -6.41 26.41
N VAL A 855 10.78 -5.12 26.18
CA VAL A 855 9.48 -4.47 26.45
C VAL A 855 8.36 -5.09 25.61
N ALA A 856 8.67 -5.42 24.34
CA ALA A 856 7.71 -5.93 23.38
C ALA A 856 8.27 -7.10 22.55
N ASP A 857 9.24 -7.84 23.07
CA ASP A 857 9.90 -8.98 22.40
C ASP A 857 10.26 -8.69 20.93
N MET A 858 11.00 -7.61 20.71
CA MET A 858 11.36 -7.11 19.38
C MET A 858 12.77 -7.52 18.96
N THR A 859 12.97 -7.64 17.64
CA THR A 859 14.33 -7.71 17.09
C THR A 859 14.99 -6.32 17.07
N GLU A 860 16.34 -6.28 17.11
CA GLU A 860 17.09 -5.01 17.06
C GLU A 860 16.73 -4.15 15.85
N GLY A 861 16.58 -4.77 14.66
CA GLY A 861 16.23 -4.06 13.44
C GLY A 861 14.80 -3.54 13.43
N ASP A 862 13.85 -4.24 14.07
CA ASP A 862 12.46 -3.77 14.19
C ASP A 862 12.38 -2.59 15.15
N LEU A 863 13.13 -2.61 16.27
CA LEU A 863 13.23 -1.48 17.19
C LEU A 863 13.91 -0.28 16.52
N ALA A 864 15.03 -0.48 15.82
CA ALA A 864 15.72 0.58 15.09
C ALA A 864 14.80 1.21 14.01
N MET A 865 14.01 0.40 13.33
CA MET A 865 13.03 0.87 12.36
C MET A 865 11.90 1.69 13.03
N LEU A 866 11.37 1.21 14.17
CA LEU A 866 10.34 1.91 14.93
C LEU A 866 10.85 3.30 15.38
N VAL A 867 12.07 3.36 15.94
CA VAL A 867 12.72 4.61 16.36
C VAL A 867 12.90 5.56 15.17
N SER A 868 13.48 5.07 14.08
CA SER A 868 13.77 5.90 12.89
C SER A 868 12.48 6.46 12.27
N ARG A 869 11.43 5.65 12.08
CA ARG A 869 10.14 6.12 11.55
C ARG A 869 9.44 7.08 12.50
N THR A 870 9.54 6.87 13.81
CA THR A 870 9.00 7.82 14.80
C THR A 870 9.71 9.17 14.67
N ALA A 871 11.03 9.17 14.53
CA ALA A 871 11.81 10.39 14.32
C ALA A 871 11.43 11.09 12.99
N ASP A 872 11.21 10.32 11.92
CA ASP A 872 10.76 10.88 10.63
C ASP A 872 9.41 11.59 10.76
N ASN A 873 8.44 10.99 11.48
CA ASN A 873 7.16 11.64 11.76
C ASN A 873 7.31 12.91 12.62
N LEU A 874 8.13 12.84 13.66
CA LEU A 874 8.42 14.02 14.51
C LEU A 874 9.11 15.14 13.72
N ARG A 875 10.01 14.85 12.76
CA ARG A 875 10.61 15.87 11.88
C ARG A 875 9.57 16.61 11.04
N GLN A 876 8.55 15.92 10.55
CA GLN A 876 7.46 16.60 9.84
C GLN A 876 6.67 17.52 10.78
N MET A 877 6.51 17.15 12.05
CA MET A 877 5.84 17.99 13.05
C MET A 877 6.67 19.24 13.39
N THR A 878 8.01 19.22 13.26
CA THR A 878 8.83 20.42 13.45
C THR A 878 8.56 21.50 12.40
N SER A 879 8.04 21.14 11.22
CA SER A 879 7.64 22.10 10.18
C SER A 879 6.42 22.94 10.57
N LEU A 880 5.65 22.50 11.57
CA LEU A 880 4.45 23.20 12.04
C LEU A 880 4.72 24.32 13.06
N LYS A 881 5.96 24.83 13.12
CA LYS A 881 6.40 25.84 14.10
C LYS A 881 5.55 27.12 14.10
N ASP A 882 4.97 27.48 12.98
CA ASP A 882 4.15 28.69 12.83
C ASP A 882 2.73 28.51 13.38
N VAL A 883 2.23 27.27 13.46
CA VAL A 883 0.87 26.94 13.93
C VAL A 883 0.90 26.29 15.32
N TYR A 884 1.85 25.39 15.55
CA TYR A 884 2.02 24.65 16.80
C TYR A 884 3.46 24.75 17.33
N PRO A 885 3.91 25.95 17.77
CA PRO A 885 5.32 26.17 18.15
C PRO A 885 5.79 25.30 19.31
N ALA A 886 4.94 25.05 20.32
CA ALA A 886 5.26 24.18 21.45
C ALA A 886 5.48 22.73 21.00
N ILE A 887 4.59 22.19 20.19
CA ILE A 887 4.72 20.83 19.61
C ILE A 887 5.97 20.72 18.72
N ALA A 888 6.26 21.72 17.90
CA ALA A 888 7.45 21.72 17.03
C ALA A 888 8.74 21.68 17.86
N MET A 889 8.82 22.47 18.94
CA MET A 889 9.96 22.47 19.86
C MET A 889 10.08 21.14 20.59
N THR A 890 8.99 20.63 21.13
CA THR A 890 8.95 19.33 21.84
C THR A 890 9.30 18.19 20.88
N SER A 891 8.86 18.25 19.62
CA SER A 891 9.24 17.27 18.57
C SER A 891 10.75 17.28 18.32
N THR A 892 11.40 18.46 18.28
CA THR A 892 12.86 18.57 18.14
C THR A 892 13.58 17.90 19.33
N GLN A 893 13.12 18.15 20.54
CA GLN A 893 13.65 17.51 21.75
C GLN A 893 13.43 16.00 21.73
N SER A 894 12.24 15.54 21.31
CA SER A 894 11.92 14.12 21.16
C SER A 894 12.88 13.40 20.22
N ILE A 895 13.17 14.02 19.07
CA ILE A 895 14.11 13.49 18.07
C ILE A 895 15.48 13.29 18.70
N SER A 896 15.99 14.29 19.41
CA SER A 896 17.31 14.22 20.07
C SER A 896 17.38 13.13 21.15
N LEU A 897 16.26 12.82 21.82
CA LEU A 897 16.20 11.76 22.81
C LEU A 897 16.22 10.35 22.21
N ILE A 898 15.54 10.17 21.07
CA ILE A 898 15.38 8.82 20.49
C ILE A 898 16.43 8.50 19.43
N LEU A 899 16.97 9.48 18.71
CA LEU A 899 18.03 9.29 17.71
C LEU A 899 19.41 9.32 18.39
N ARG A 900 19.80 8.18 18.93
CA ARG A 900 21.09 7.95 19.55
C ARG A 900 21.59 6.55 19.19
N GLU A 901 22.84 6.25 19.49
CA GLU A 901 23.36 4.89 19.32
C GLU A 901 22.49 3.84 20.03
N PRO A 902 22.25 2.67 19.41
CA PRO A 902 22.82 2.15 18.17
C PRO A 902 22.01 2.42 16.90
N VAL A 903 21.03 3.35 16.93
CA VAL A 903 20.13 3.63 15.80
C VAL A 903 20.77 4.55 14.77
N VAL A 904 21.49 5.56 15.24
CA VAL A 904 22.22 6.54 14.43
C VAL A 904 23.69 6.53 14.84
N PHE A 905 24.59 6.78 13.91
CA PHE A 905 26.02 6.86 14.10
C PHE A 905 26.47 8.24 13.64
N ASP A 906 27.28 8.90 14.44
CA ASP A 906 27.96 10.14 14.10
C ASP A 906 29.12 9.91 13.12
#